data_8e1dd2f8f70736961991de38c486d020
#
_entry.id   8e1dd2f8f70736961991de38c486d020
#
_cell.length_a   1.000
_cell.length_b   1.000
_cell.length_c   1.000
_cell.angle_alpha   90.00
_cell.angle_beta   90.00
_cell.angle_gamma   90.00
#
_symmetry.space_group_name_H-M   'P 1'
#
loop_
_entity.id
_entity.type
_entity.pdbx_description
1 polymer ?
#
loop_
_entity_poly.entity_id
_entity_poly.type
_entity_poly.pdbx_seq_one_letter_code
_entity_poly.pdbx_strand_id
1 'polypeptide(L)'
;MLDGVLLMTEGNVQLKLAMQQIEEGEKQLAQTRRQVLEQLDLNGMLSVAMIEQLLTAQDFSMPAGYIDDNDGISYMVSVGNEISTTEELEDMVLFDLGIDGMEPIRLSDVATVFYTDNADEIYAKLDGKNGIIASFTKQSNYATAEVSDNITARLDQLTQEYQGISFKPLMDQGDYIHLIVETIVSSLLWGALFSVVVLFLFLRDWRPTLITLISIPTSVIFAVVLMYFTGVTINMISLSGLLVAVGMLVDNSVVVIENIYRLRAKGATVVQAAVSGAQQVLGAIASSTLTTVCVFAPIVFVEGLTRELFTDLALTITYSLLASLLVALTVVPAMASGMLQRPLVQKPGLLDKIYPAYKKAIVWSLDHKAAVLAGSLALLLLTGIVTVSRGFSFMPDMDMNSVNVTVYMPEDCTREEAVEYTDEVARRCMTVEGVDAVGAMIQADTALTMMTTTGSGEYDATIYITLPDDYSGNSVGKEIEALCADMDCKVTAENVMSGMMSYVTGNGVSLKVYSEDMETLQSTARTIAARIEQVEGTEDVSDGLEDAAQALHVTVDRTKAMEHGMTVAQIYMQVAAALNTTSTGTDMVLDDTSMQLIIQQDESSKMTVETLPELKIDPDSAMSSAMSGGTSSGSSSSSLSAMSGTEDEDTDNSFLLKDVATVEKTVSLNTISRDQQRRCV
;
A
#
# COMPACT_ATOMS: atom_id res chain seq x y z
N MET A 1 -2.88 13.74 -104.01
CA MET A 1 -4.03 13.80 -103.14
C MET A 1 -4.39 12.49 -102.49
N LEU A 2 -4.31 11.32 -103.23
CA LEU A 2 -4.63 10.02 -102.62
C LEU A 2 -3.70 9.62 -101.48
N ASP A 3 -2.36 9.87 -101.65
CA ASP A 3 -1.35 9.49 -100.61
C ASP A 3 -1.50 10.28 -99.32
N GLY A 4 -1.94 11.53 -99.36
CA GLY A 4 -2.18 12.33 -98.16
C GLY A 4 -3.40 11.88 -97.38
N VAL A 5 -4.43 11.33 -98.06
CA VAL A 5 -5.64 10.79 -97.41
C VAL A 5 -5.37 9.42 -96.78
N LEU A 6 -4.47 8.61 -97.42
CA LEU A 6 -4.04 7.33 -96.85
C LEU A 6 -3.25 7.56 -95.56
N LEU A 7 -2.28 8.48 -95.54
CA LEU A 7 -1.48 8.83 -94.38
C LEU A 7 -2.36 9.40 -93.22
N MET A 8 -3.39 10.21 -93.53
CA MET A 8 -4.36 10.69 -92.53
C MET A 8 -5.23 9.55 -91.96
N THR A 9 -5.61 8.59 -92.80
CA THR A 9 -6.38 7.42 -92.29
C THR A 9 -5.53 6.49 -91.47
N GLU A 10 -4.28 6.21 -91.85
CA GLU A 10 -3.35 5.46 -91.00
C GLU A 10 -3.03 6.19 -89.67
N GLY A 11 -2.81 7.51 -89.71
CA GLY A 11 -2.60 8.28 -88.51
C GLY A 11 -3.83 8.28 -87.58
N ASN A 12 -5.05 8.35 -88.11
CA ASN A 12 -6.30 8.25 -87.32
C ASN A 12 -6.52 6.84 -86.72
N VAL A 13 -6.11 5.77 -87.44
CA VAL A 13 -6.17 4.41 -86.90
C VAL A 13 -5.17 4.21 -85.77
N GLN A 14 -3.94 4.72 -85.95
CA GLN A 14 -2.92 4.69 -84.89
C GLN A 14 -3.34 5.51 -83.68
N LEU A 15 -3.94 6.69 -83.86
CA LEU A 15 -4.45 7.50 -82.78
C LEU A 15 -5.60 6.81 -82.01
N LYS A 16 -6.50 6.14 -82.74
CA LYS A 16 -7.57 5.37 -82.09
C LYS A 16 -7.03 4.16 -81.30
N LEU A 17 -6.03 3.45 -81.84
CA LEU A 17 -5.38 2.34 -81.16
C LEU A 17 -4.63 2.83 -79.88
N ALA A 18 -3.93 3.97 -79.96
CA ALA A 18 -3.27 4.57 -78.83
C ALA A 18 -4.28 5.04 -77.77
N MET A 19 -5.42 5.64 -78.17
CA MET A 19 -6.51 6.00 -77.23
C MET A 19 -7.14 4.75 -76.57
N GLN A 20 -7.36 3.66 -77.31
CA GLN A 20 -7.81 2.42 -76.72
C GLN A 20 -6.82 1.82 -75.74
N GLN A 21 -5.54 1.85 -76.03
CA GLN A 21 -4.49 1.39 -75.11
C GLN A 21 -4.41 2.25 -73.83
N ILE A 22 -4.62 3.57 -73.94
CA ILE A 22 -4.70 4.45 -72.78
C ILE A 22 -5.95 4.14 -71.96
N GLU A 23 -7.11 3.96 -72.59
CA GLU A 23 -8.38 3.63 -71.90
C GLU A 23 -8.32 2.25 -71.24
N GLU A 24 -7.66 1.25 -71.85
CA GLU A 24 -7.40 -0.05 -71.23
C GLU A 24 -6.39 0.06 -70.10
N GLY A 25 -5.35 0.86 -70.26
CA GLY A 25 -4.38 1.16 -69.20
C GLY A 25 -5.00 1.87 -67.99
N GLU A 26 -5.91 2.85 -68.22
CA GLU A 26 -6.65 3.51 -67.16
C GLU A 26 -7.62 2.55 -66.42
N LYS A 27 -8.27 1.64 -67.14
CA LYS A 27 -9.11 0.60 -66.53
C LYS A 27 -8.31 -0.41 -65.72
N GLN A 28 -7.15 -0.83 -66.20
CA GLN A 28 -6.26 -1.71 -65.45
C GLN A 28 -5.70 -1.01 -64.22
N LEU A 29 -5.29 0.26 -64.34
CA LEU A 29 -4.85 1.05 -63.19
C LEU A 29 -5.96 1.21 -62.15
N ALA A 30 -7.19 1.47 -62.59
CA ALA A 30 -8.34 1.60 -61.69
C ALA A 30 -8.71 0.26 -61.02
N GLN A 31 -8.54 -0.85 -61.73
CA GLN A 31 -8.75 -2.19 -61.17
C GLN A 31 -7.64 -2.55 -60.15
N THR A 32 -6.38 -2.33 -60.53
CA THR A 32 -5.25 -2.55 -59.60
C THR A 32 -5.35 -1.67 -58.36
N ARG A 33 -5.77 -0.41 -58.55
CA ARG A 33 -6.01 0.49 -57.39
C ARG A 33 -7.11 -0.02 -56.49
N ARG A 34 -8.22 -0.55 -57.05
CA ARG A 34 -9.28 -1.18 -56.25
C ARG A 34 -8.79 -2.43 -55.53
N GLN A 35 -8.08 -3.30 -56.21
CA GLN A 35 -7.51 -4.51 -55.60
C GLN A 35 -6.54 -4.19 -54.46
N VAL A 36 -5.68 -3.20 -54.64
CA VAL A 36 -4.77 -2.75 -53.56
C VAL A 36 -5.56 -2.17 -52.36
N LEU A 37 -6.61 -1.40 -52.63
CA LEU A 37 -7.48 -0.85 -51.58
C LEU A 37 -8.33 -1.91 -50.84
N GLU A 38 -8.77 -2.95 -51.57
CA GLU A 38 -9.51 -4.08 -51.02
C GLU A 38 -8.58 -5.05 -50.24
N GLN A 39 -7.30 -5.13 -50.58
CA GLN A 39 -6.30 -5.91 -49.86
C GLN A 39 -5.65 -5.19 -48.64
N LEU A 40 -5.83 -3.90 -48.51
CA LEU A 40 -5.42 -3.15 -47.33
C LEU A 40 -6.44 -3.39 -46.19
N ASP A 41 -6.08 -4.24 -45.24
CA ASP A 41 -6.79 -4.36 -43.97
C ASP A 41 -6.54 -3.14 -43.11
N LEU A 42 -7.25 -2.05 -43.42
CA LEU A 42 -7.17 -0.79 -42.67
C LEU A 42 -7.62 -0.96 -41.22
N ASN A 43 -8.52 -1.90 -40.94
CA ASN A 43 -8.98 -2.15 -39.57
C ASN A 43 -7.88 -2.78 -38.70
N GLY A 44 -7.08 -3.68 -39.26
CA GLY A 44 -5.93 -4.25 -38.55
C GLY A 44 -4.78 -3.25 -38.35
N MET A 45 -4.58 -2.37 -39.35
CA MET A 45 -3.55 -1.31 -39.29
C MET A 45 -3.91 -0.13 -38.39
N LEU A 46 -5.19 0.09 -38.09
CA LEU A 46 -5.70 1.18 -37.25
C LEU A 46 -6.14 0.67 -35.87
N SER A 47 -5.66 -0.49 -35.42
CA SER A 47 -5.92 -0.95 -34.07
C SER A 47 -5.27 -0.03 -33.02
N VAL A 48 -5.90 0.09 -31.85
CA VAL A 48 -5.41 0.91 -30.72
C VAL A 48 -3.94 0.61 -30.41
N ALA A 49 -3.57 -0.67 -30.37
CA ALA A 49 -2.18 -1.10 -30.11
C ALA A 49 -1.18 -0.68 -31.21
N MET A 50 -1.61 -0.66 -32.48
CA MET A 50 -0.74 -0.22 -33.59
C MET A 50 -0.54 1.30 -33.56
N ILE A 51 -1.62 2.05 -33.30
CA ILE A 51 -1.54 3.50 -33.14
C ILE A 51 -0.61 3.86 -31.98
N GLU A 52 -0.71 3.17 -30.84
CA GLU A 52 0.19 3.36 -29.70
C GLU A 52 1.67 3.14 -30.08
N GLN A 53 1.95 2.03 -30.79
CA GLN A 53 3.32 1.73 -31.23
C GLN A 53 3.86 2.78 -32.22
N LEU A 54 3.02 3.29 -33.10
CA LEU A 54 3.41 4.34 -34.04
C LEU A 54 3.69 5.66 -33.33
N LEU A 55 2.82 6.05 -32.40
CA LEU A 55 2.99 7.26 -31.59
C LEU A 55 4.29 7.17 -30.77
N THR A 56 4.49 6.08 -30.05
CA THR A 56 5.72 5.86 -29.27
C THR A 56 6.99 5.82 -30.14
N ALA A 57 6.90 5.32 -31.36
CA ALA A 57 8.03 5.27 -32.29
C ALA A 57 8.34 6.62 -32.92
N GLN A 58 7.35 7.50 -33.06
CA GLN A 58 7.51 8.85 -33.63
C GLN A 58 7.95 9.85 -32.56
N ASP A 59 7.49 9.69 -31.31
CA ASP A 59 7.94 10.47 -30.16
C ASP A 59 9.25 9.90 -29.59
N PHE A 60 10.33 10.07 -30.34
CA PHE A 60 11.61 9.45 -30.02
C PHE A 60 12.76 10.42 -30.23
N SER A 61 13.56 10.66 -29.20
CA SER A 61 14.79 11.45 -29.27
C SER A 61 15.88 10.78 -28.45
N MET A 62 16.92 10.29 -29.12
CA MET A 62 18.07 9.69 -28.44
C MET A 62 19.42 10.13 -29.02
N PRO A 63 20.44 10.28 -28.14
CA PRO A 63 21.79 10.51 -28.60
C PRO A 63 22.34 9.27 -29.35
N ALA A 64 22.74 9.48 -30.61
CA ALA A 64 23.26 8.43 -31.50
C ALA A 64 24.78 8.25 -31.37
N GLY A 65 25.49 9.20 -30.74
CA GLY A 65 26.93 9.14 -30.56
C GLY A 65 27.61 10.49 -30.74
N TYR A 66 28.92 10.49 -30.95
CA TYR A 66 29.71 11.70 -31.11
C TYR A 66 30.42 11.69 -32.48
N ILE A 67 30.49 12.87 -33.11
CA ILE A 67 31.29 13.09 -34.34
C ILE A 67 32.32 14.17 -34.02
N ASP A 68 33.58 13.88 -34.32
CA ASP A 68 34.65 14.85 -34.13
C ASP A 68 34.82 15.68 -35.41
N ASP A 69 34.88 16.99 -35.29
CA ASP A 69 35.19 17.93 -36.36
C ASP A 69 36.71 17.98 -36.58
N ASN A 70 37.10 18.49 -37.75
CA ASN A 70 38.51 18.64 -38.15
C ASN A 70 39.31 19.55 -37.18
N ASP A 71 38.62 20.38 -36.38
CA ASP A 71 39.21 21.25 -35.37
C ASP A 71 39.30 20.55 -33.97
N GLY A 72 38.96 19.28 -33.86
CA GLY A 72 39.03 18.49 -32.62
C GLY A 72 37.89 18.74 -31.64
N ILE A 73 36.77 19.30 -32.10
CA ILE A 73 35.54 19.52 -31.30
C ILE A 73 34.62 18.31 -31.52
N SER A 74 34.26 17.64 -30.42
CA SER A 74 33.28 16.54 -30.43
C SER A 74 31.87 17.09 -30.33
N TYR A 75 31.04 16.77 -31.30
CA TYR A 75 29.61 17.09 -31.33
C TYR A 75 28.80 15.83 -30.99
N MET A 76 27.89 15.95 -30.01
CA MET A 76 26.92 14.91 -29.77
C MET A 76 25.84 14.94 -30.86
N VAL A 77 25.61 13.81 -31.50
CA VAL A 77 24.54 13.64 -32.49
C VAL A 77 23.33 13.04 -31.78
N SER A 78 22.23 13.75 -31.77
CA SER A 78 20.92 13.19 -31.37
C SER A 78 20.07 12.97 -32.63
N VAL A 79 19.31 11.90 -32.63
CA VAL A 79 18.39 11.52 -33.70
C VAL A 79 16.99 11.43 -33.14
N GLY A 80 16.07 12.03 -33.87
CA GLY A 80 14.67 12.07 -33.52
C GLY A 80 14.21 13.44 -33.03
N ASN A 81 12.92 13.57 -32.85
CA ASN A 81 12.25 14.77 -32.39
C ASN A 81 11.13 14.34 -31.46
N GLU A 82 11.02 14.97 -30.30
CA GLU A 82 9.88 14.77 -29.40
C GLU A 82 8.73 15.63 -29.87
N ILE A 83 7.51 15.11 -29.78
CA ILE A 83 6.28 15.84 -30.10
C ILE A 83 6.02 16.78 -28.94
N SER A 84 5.97 18.08 -29.22
CA SER A 84 5.89 19.11 -28.17
C SER A 84 4.56 19.83 -28.08
N THR A 85 3.71 19.73 -29.12
CA THR A 85 2.42 20.40 -29.16
C THR A 85 1.30 19.46 -29.63
N THR A 86 0.06 19.78 -29.23
CA THR A 86 -1.12 19.02 -29.67
C THR A 86 -1.32 19.07 -31.18
N GLU A 87 -1.01 20.24 -31.80
CA GLU A 87 -1.13 20.42 -33.25
C GLU A 87 -0.14 19.53 -34.00
N GLU A 88 1.09 19.34 -33.49
CA GLU A 88 2.05 18.40 -34.06
C GLU A 88 1.57 16.94 -33.94
N LEU A 89 0.89 16.60 -32.84
CA LEU A 89 0.30 15.29 -32.61
C LEU A 89 -0.86 15.02 -33.57
N GLU A 90 -1.78 15.97 -33.76
CA GLU A 90 -2.90 15.87 -34.70
C GLU A 90 -2.44 15.76 -36.16
N ASP A 91 -1.41 16.52 -36.54
CA ASP A 91 -0.86 16.55 -37.89
C ASP A 91 0.06 15.38 -38.20
N MET A 92 0.34 14.52 -37.22
CA MET A 92 1.23 13.39 -37.40
C MET A 92 0.73 12.42 -38.47
N VAL A 93 1.63 12.05 -39.38
CA VAL A 93 1.34 11.08 -40.43
C VAL A 93 1.44 9.66 -39.86
N LEU A 94 0.32 8.94 -39.84
CA LEU A 94 0.28 7.53 -39.45
C LEU A 94 0.73 6.63 -40.60
N PHE A 95 0.19 6.85 -41.81
CA PHE A 95 0.50 6.06 -42.99
C PHE A 95 0.57 6.94 -44.25
N ASP A 96 1.61 6.73 -45.03
CA ASP A 96 1.71 7.24 -46.40
C ASP A 96 1.76 6.05 -47.35
N LEU A 97 0.71 5.86 -48.14
CA LEU A 97 0.59 4.76 -49.09
C LEU A 97 1.43 5.00 -50.37
N GLY A 98 2.02 6.18 -50.55
CA GLY A 98 2.83 6.51 -51.71
C GLY A 98 2.08 6.45 -53.04
N ILE A 99 0.75 6.60 -53.05
CA ILE A 99 -0.11 6.53 -54.23
C ILE A 99 -0.36 7.94 -54.77
N ASP A 100 -0.01 8.21 -56.01
CA ASP A 100 -0.27 9.52 -56.63
C ASP A 100 -1.72 9.93 -56.55
N GLY A 101 -1.98 11.07 -55.90
CA GLY A 101 -3.33 11.64 -55.70
C GLY A 101 -4.05 11.16 -54.45
N MET A 102 -3.39 10.48 -53.54
CA MET A 102 -3.85 10.13 -52.20
C MET A 102 -3.04 10.90 -51.17
N GLU A 103 -3.71 11.61 -50.28
CA GLU A 103 -3.02 12.29 -49.17
C GLU A 103 -2.64 11.28 -48.09
N PRO A 104 -1.52 11.48 -47.38
CA PRO A 104 -1.16 10.60 -46.26
C PRO A 104 -2.22 10.67 -45.16
N ILE A 105 -2.50 9.54 -44.52
CA ILE A 105 -3.46 9.43 -43.43
C ILE A 105 -2.80 10.00 -42.16
N ARG A 106 -3.40 11.03 -41.59
CA ARG A 106 -2.97 11.69 -40.36
C ARG A 106 -3.73 11.17 -39.17
N LEU A 107 -3.22 11.44 -37.96
CA LEU A 107 -3.93 11.10 -36.73
C LEU A 107 -5.29 11.78 -36.66
N SER A 108 -5.39 13.04 -37.06
CA SER A 108 -6.64 13.81 -37.12
C SER A 108 -7.72 13.22 -38.05
N ASP A 109 -7.35 12.35 -38.99
CA ASP A 109 -8.31 11.69 -39.89
C ASP A 109 -9.02 10.50 -39.22
N VAL A 110 -8.39 9.87 -38.22
CA VAL A 110 -8.84 8.62 -37.59
C VAL A 110 -9.12 8.76 -36.09
N ALA A 111 -8.64 9.81 -35.45
CA ALA A 111 -8.82 10.05 -34.01
C ALA A 111 -9.07 11.54 -33.72
N THR A 112 -9.72 11.79 -32.62
CA THR A 112 -9.88 13.14 -32.06
C THR A 112 -8.96 13.25 -30.85
N VAL A 113 -8.05 14.23 -30.87
CA VAL A 113 -7.15 14.52 -29.75
C VAL A 113 -7.78 15.61 -28.90
N PHE A 114 -7.85 15.39 -27.59
CA PHE A 114 -8.36 16.37 -26.65
C PHE A 114 -7.71 16.18 -25.29
N TYR A 115 -7.54 17.28 -24.55
CA TYR A 115 -7.14 17.21 -23.18
C TYR A 115 -8.32 16.82 -22.31
N THR A 116 -8.11 15.81 -21.48
CA THR A 116 -9.06 15.46 -20.44
C THR A 116 -8.33 15.36 -19.11
N ASP A 117 -8.99 15.71 -18.06
CA ASP A 117 -8.60 15.25 -16.73
C ASP A 117 -9.38 13.95 -16.43
N ASN A 118 -8.92 13.22 -15.46
CA ASN A 118 -9.63 12.02 -14.98
C ASN A 118 -10.65 12.36 -13.88
N ALA A 119 -11.12 13.62 -13.84
CA ALA A 119 -12.07 14.07 -12.82
C ALA A 119 -13.39 13.32 -12.85
N ASP A 120 -13.82 12.88 -14.05
CA ASP A 120 -15.02 12.08 -14.20
C ASP A 120 -14.78 10.60 -13.83
N GLU A 121 -13.54 10.13 -13.84
CA GLU A 121 -13.16 8.77 -13.45
C GLU A 121 -12.86 8.64 -11.95
N ILE A 122 -12.36 9.70 -11.35
CA ILE A 122 -12.01 9.74 -9.93
C ILE A 122 -13.19 10.29 -9.14
N TYR A 123 -13.66 9.49 -8.19
CA TYR A 123 -14.59 9.97 -7.19
C TYR A 123 -13.83 10.27 -5.89
N ALA A 124 -13.81 11.54 -5.51
CA ALA A 124 -13.27 11.97 -4.22
C ALA A 124 -14.12 13.10 -3.65
N LYS A 125 -14.66 12.91 -2.45
CA LYS A 125 -15.46 13.91 -1.73
C LYS A 125 -14.96 14.09 -0.31
N LEU A 126 -14.99 15.32 0.17
CA LEU A 126 -14.72 15.69 1.55
C LEU A 126 -15.96 16.40 2.11
N ASP A 127 -16.52 15.86 3.19
CA ASP A 127 -17.75 16.39 3.84
C ASP A 127 -18.90 16.60 2.81
N GLY A 128 -19.05 15.66 1.87
CA GLY A 128 -20.07 15.70 0.83
C GLY A 128 -19.81 16.68 -0.33
N LYS A 129 -18.65 17.32 -0.38
CA LYS A 129 -18.24 18.21 -1.46
C LYS A 129 -17.13 17.59 -2.28
N ASN A 130 -17.13 17.83 -3.58
CA ASN A 130 -16.04 17.40 -4.44
C ASN A 130 -14.72 17.97 -3.94
N GLY A 131 -13.70 17.14 -3.88
CA GLY A 131 -12.39 17.45 -3.36
C GLY A 131 -11.29 16.62 -4.02
N ILE A 132 -10.06 16.90 -3.66
CA ILE A 132 -8.89 16.14 -4.08
C ILE A 132 -8.28 15.51 -2.84
N ILE A 133 -8.05 14.22 -2.87
CA ILE A 133 -7.32 13.51 -1.81
C ILE A 133 -5.87 13.36 -2.26
N ALA A 134 -4.96 13.96 -1.51
CA ALA A 134 -3.53 13.87 -1.76
C ALA A 134 -2.88 12.97 -0.71
N SER A 135 -2.12 11.98 -1.17
CA SER A 135 -1.34 11.09 -0.31
C SER A 135 0.14 11.46 -0.38
N PHE A 136 0.75 11.64 0.79
CA PHE A 136 2.16 11.97 0.92
C PHE A 136 2.90 10.82 1.59
N THR A 137 3.93 10.30 0.95
CA THR A 137 4.78 9.26 1.51
C THR A 137 6.17 9.81 1.80
N LYS A 138 6.72 9.46 2.98
CA LYS A 138 8.07 9.89 3.34
C LYS A 138 9.14 9.02 2.68
N GLN A 139 10.31 9.56 2.43
CA GLN A 139 11.49 8.77 2.11
C GLN A 139 11.98 8.00 3.35
N SER A 140 12.60 6.83 3.12
CA SER A 140 12.98 5.89 4.20
C SER A 140 13.93 6.46 5.25
N ASN A 141 14.73 7.46 4.91
CA ASN A 141 15.75 8.08 5.78
C ASN A 141 15.25 9.30 6.56
N TYR A 142 13.98 9.69 6.43
CA TYR A 142 13.40 10.80 7.19
C TYR A 142 12.49 10.32 8.32
N ALA A 143 12.38 11.09 9.39
CA ALA A 143 11.45 10.82 10.48
C ALA A 143 10.01 11.19 10.07
N THR A 144 9.04 10.30 10.36
CA THR A 144 7.64 10.50 9.95
C THR A 144 7.05 11.78 10.56
N ALA A 145 7.28 12.02 11.86
CA ALA A 145 6.77 13.20 12.54
C ALA A 145 7.34 14.51 11.95
N GLU A 146 8.64 14.56 11.64
CA GLU A 146 9.28 15.73 11.04
C GLU A 146 8.72 16.03 9.64
N VAL A 147 8.48 15.00 8.84
CA VAL A 147 7.89 15.16 7.50
C VAL A 147 6.45 15.63 7.60
N SER A 148 5.65 15.07 8.51
CA SER A 148 4.29 15.50 8.77
C SER A 148 4.23 16.96 9.20
N ASP A 149 5.05 17.38 10.18
CA ASP A 149 5.14 18.76 10.64
C ASP A 149 5.47 19.73 9.48
N ASN A 150 6.42 19.35 8.62
CA ASN A 150 6.81 20.17 7.47
C ASN A 150 5.67 20.28 6.43
N ILE A 151 4.94 19.18 6.17
CA ILE A 151 3.79 19.18 5.27
C ILE A 151 2.69 20.07 5.82
N THR A 152 2.30 19.87 7.07
CA THR A 152 1.25 20.66 7.73
C THR A 152 1.57 22.15 7.73
N ALA A 153 2.82 22.51 8.09
CA ALA A 153 3.28 23.92 8.03
C ALA A 153 3.21 24.49 6.60
N ARG A 154 3.47 23.68 5.58
CA ARG A 154 3.38 24.12 4.18
C ARG A 154 1.92 24.27 3.73
N LEU A 155 1.05 23.35 4.11
CA LEU A 155 -0.40 23.42 3.83
C LEU A 155 -1.03 24.66 4.47
N ASP A 156 -0.63 24.99 5.70
CA ASP A 156 -1.08 26.23 6.38
C ASP A 156 -0.65 27.50 5.62
N GLN A 157 0.57 27.52 5.09
CA GLN A 157 1.03 28.61 4.24
C GLN A 157 0.22 28.73 2.94
N LEU A 158 -0.04 27.58 2.29
CA LEU A 158 -0.84 27.54 1.06
C LEU A 158 -2.29 28.00 1.30
N THR A 159 -2.88 27.63 2.45
CA THR A 159 -4.22 28.11 2.84
C THR A 159 -4.27 29.65 2.98
N GLN A 160 -3.17 30.27 3.45
CA GLN A 160 -3.07 31.72 3.55
C GLN A 160 -2.78 32.39 2.19
N GLU A 161 -2.03 31.74 1.33
CA GLU A 161 -1.64 32.23 0.01
C GLU A 161 -2.81 32.16 -0.99
N TYR A 162 -3.61 31.06 -0.93
CA TYR A 162 -4.72 30.83 -1.83
C TYR A 162 -6.06 30.91 -1.10
N GLN A 163 -6.77 32.02 -1.25
CA GLN A 163 -8.08 32.21 -0.63
C GLN A 163 -9.13 31.29 -1.27
N GLY A 164 -9.79 30.48 -0.45
CA GLY A 164 -10.86 29.57 -0.88
C GLY A 164 -10.47 28.10 -0.98
N ILE A 165 -9.20 27.75 -0.74
CA ILE A 165 -8.75 26.38 -0.58
C ILE A 165 -8.63 26.06 0.91
N SER A 166 -9.17 24.93 1.34
CA SER A 166 -9.01 24.40 2.69
C SER A 166 -8.45 22.99 2.64
N PHE A 167 -7.50 22.71 3.49
CA PHE A 167 -6.92 21.38 3.64
C PHE A 167 -7.40 20.77 4.96
N LYS A 168 -7.80 19.50 4.93
CA LYS A 168 -8.13 18.72 6.12
C LYS A 168 -7.33 17.42 6.11
N PRO A 169 -6.58 17.10 7.15
CA PRO A 169 -5.93 15.79 7.26
C PRO A 169 -7.01 14.74 7.50
N LEU A 170 -7.03 13.69 6.69
CA LEU A 170 -7.88 12.52 6.88
C LEU A 170 -7.16 11.42 7.68
N MET A 171 -5.84 11.32 7.48
CA MET A 171 -4.97 10.43 8.23
C MET A 171 -3.58 11.03 8.30
N ASP A 172 -3.07 11.25 9.51
CA ASP A 172 -1.71 11.72 9.75
C ASP A 172 -0.99 10.80 10.74
N GLN A 173 0.02 10.09 10.24
CA GLN A 173 0.87 9.24 11.09
C GLN A 173 1.75 10.05 12.05
N GLY A 174 2.06 11.30 11.72
CA GLY A 174 2.84 12.21 12.57
C GLY A 174 2.11 12.56 13.85
N ASP A 175 0.82 12.86 13.76
CA ASP A 175 -0.02 13.19 14.92
C ASP A 175 -0.04 12.03 15.93
N TYR A 176 -0.14 10.78 15.45
CA TYR A 176 -0.06 9.61 16.33
C TYR A 176 1.29 9.49 17.04
N ILE A 177 2.38 9.76 16.34
CA ILE A 177 3.72 9.74 16.93
C ILE A 177 3.83 10.84 17.99
N HIS A 178 3.34 12.04 17.71
CA HIS A 178 3.33 13.14 18.66
C HIS A 178 2.51 12.81 19.90
N LEU A 179 1.29 12.30 19.74
CA LEU A 179 0.41 11.88 20.85
C LEU A 179 1.10 10.84 21.73
N ILE A 180 1.71 9.81 21.13
CA ILE A 180 2.41 8.75 21.86
C ILE A 180 3.61 9.32 22.61
N VAL A 181 4.43 10.15 21.96
CA VAL A 181 5.62 10.75 22.58
C VAL A 181 5.21 11.67 23.73
N GLU A 182 4.18 12.51 23.56
CA GLU A 182 3.68 13.39 24.59
C GLU A 182 3.13 12.59 25.78
N THR A 183 2.35 11.55 25.54
CA THR A 183 1.82 10.67 26.57
C THR A 183 2.93 9.98 27.36
N ILE A 184 3.97 9.49 26.68
CA ILE A 184 5.11 8.84 27.33
C ILE A 184 5.93 9.85 28.13
N VAL A 185 6.23 11.02 27.58
CA VAL A 185 6.99 12.08 28.28
C VAL A 185 6.20 12.57 29.49
N SER A 186 4.90 12.79 29.35
CA SER A 186 4.00 13.16 30.46
C SER A 186 3.99 12.08 31.55
N SER A 187 3.87 10.81 31.18
CA SER A 187 3.90 9.67 32.10
C SER A 187 5.24 9.54 32.81
N LEU A 188 6.35 9.77 32.10
CA LEU A 188 7.70 9.84 32.68
C LEU A 188 7.81 10.94 33.75
N LEU A 189 7.32 12.14 33.44
CA LEU A 189 7.35 13.27 34.36
C LEU A 189 6.49 13.02 35.60
N TRP A 190 5.26 12.50 35.43
CA TRP A 190 4.40 12.12 36.54
C TRP A 190 4.99 10.98 37.37
N GLY A 191 5.57 9.95 36.74
CA GLY A 191 6.25 8.85 37.40
C GLY A 191 7.43 9.33 38.23
N ALA A 192 8.26 10.21 37.66
CA ALA A 192 9.37 10.84 38.37
C ALA A 192 8.88 11.70 39.55
N LEU A 193 7.83 12.51 39.35
CA LEU A 193 7.24 13.35 40.41
C LEU A 193 6.70 12.51 41.57
N PHE A 194 5.93 11.45 41.29
CA PHE A 194 5.42 10.55 42.31
C PHE A 194 6.56 9.86 43.07
N SER A 195 7.61 9.39 42.35
CA SER A 195 8.79 8.80 42.98
C SER A 195 9.46 9.78 43.95
N VAL A 196 9.62 11.04 43.55
CA VAL A 196 10.20 12.09 44.39
C VAL A 196 9.33 12.36 45.61
N VAL A 197 8.01 12.45 45.46
CA VAL A 197 7.08 12.65 46.57
C VAL A 197 7.14 11.50 47.57
N VAL A 198 7.14 10.26 47.08
CA VAL A 198 7.27 9.06 47.94
C VAL A 198 8.60 9.06 48.67
N LEU A 199 9.70 9.31 47.97
CA LEU A 199 11.04 9.38 48.55
C LEU A 199 11.13 10.47 49.62
N PHE A 200 10.61 11.66 49.34
CA PHE A 200 10.58 12.75 50.30
C PHE A 200 9.77 12.38 51.57
N LEU A 201 8.67 11.66 51.40
CA LEU A 201 7.87 11.18 52.54
C LEU A 201 8.63 10.16 53.40
N PHE A 202 9.43 9.27 52.77
CA PHE A 202 10.19 8.22 53.43
C PHE A 202 11.50 8.76 54.04
N LEU A 203 12.32 9.49 53.27
CA LEU A 203 13.63 9.98 53.69
C LEU A 203 13.54 11.26 54.56
N ARG A 204 12.43 12.02 54.41
CA ARG A 204 12.15 13.26 55.22
C ARG A 204 13.23 14.32 55.15
N ASP A 205 14.11 14.22 54.18
CA ASP A 205 15.18 15.19 53.94
C ASP A 205 15.20 15.47 52.42
N TRP A 206 15.24 16.75 52.05
CA TRP A 206 15.21 17.15 50.65
C TRP A 206 16.53 16.85 49.92
N ARG A 207 17.66 16.70 50.66
CA ARG A 207 18.98 16.49 50.05
C ARG A 207 19.14 15.11 49.44
N PRO A 208 18.87 14.00 50.12
CA PRO A 208 18.82 12.68 49.50
C PRO A 208 17.82 12.61 48.35
N THR A 209 16.66 13.24 48.53
CA THR A 209 15.63 13.30 47.49
C THR A 209 16.14 14.01 46.22
N LEU A 210 16.87 15.14 46.38
CA LEU A 210 17.47 15.86 45.25
C LEU A 210 18.56 15.04 44.54
N ILE A 211 19.36 14.27 45.25
CA ILE A 211 20.37 13.37 44.68
C ILE A 211 19.68 12.33 43.80
N THR A 212 18.63 11.71 44.31
CA THR A 212 17.84 10.72 43.53
C THR A 212 17.12 11.36 42.34
N LEU A 213 16.57 12.56 42.51
CA LEU A 213 15.93 13.31 41.42
C LEU A 213 16.93 13.57 40.27
N ILE A 214 18.19 13.91 40.55
CA ILE A 214 19.22 14.13 39.52
C ILE A 214 19.70 12.79 38.91
N SER A 215 19.70 11.69 39.70
CA SER A 215 20.13 10.39 39.19
C SER A 215 19.21 9.84 38.11
N ILE A 216 17.89 10.14 38.14
CA ILE A 216 16.89 9.66 37.14
C ILE A 216 17.25 10.17 35.73
N PRO A 217 17.29 11.49 35.46
CA PRO A 217 17.58 11.98 34.13
C PRO A 217 19.00 11.61 33.67
N THR A 218 19.97 11.56 34.59
CA THR A 218 21.33 11.13 34.27
C THR A 218 21.35 9.67 33.77
N SER A 219 20.60 8.78 34.42
CA SER A 219 20.50 7.38 34.00
C SER A 219 19.79 7.24 32.66
N VAL A 220 18.70 8.00 32.43
CA VAL A 220 17.96 8.01 31.18
C VAL A 220 18.85 8.49 30.03
N ILE A 221 19.56 9.62 30.20
CA ILE A 221 20.47 10.13 29.16
C ILE A 221 21.56 9.10 28.85
N PHE A 222 22.10 8.45 29.87
CA PHE A 222 23.14 7.43 29.67
C PHE A 222 22.56 6.19 28.94
N ALA A 223 21.32 5.79 29.24
CA ALA A 223 20.63 4.71 28.53
C ALA A 223 20.42 5.06 27.04
N VAL A 224 19.95 6.29 26.74
CA VAL A 224 19.78 6.76 25.36
C VAL A 224 21.10 6.79 24.59
N VAL A 225 22.21 7.18 25.25
CA VAL A 225 23.55 7.11 24.66
C VAL A 225 23.93 5.67 24.32
N LEU A 226 23.66 4.70 25.20
CA LEU A 226 23.89 3.28 24.90
C LEU A 226 23.02 2.77 23.75
N MET A 227 21.75 3.17 23.71
CA MET A 227 20.84 2.85 22.58
C MET A 227 21.41 3.37 21.25
N TYR A 228 21.90 4.61 21.23
CA TYR A 228 22.51 5.20 20.05
C TYR A 228 23.71 4.40 19.52
N PHE A 229 24.62 3.99 20.40
CA PHE A 229 25.80 3.20 20.01
C PHE A 229 25.48 1.77 19.56
N THR A 230 24.35 1.22 19.98
CA THR A 230 23.92 -0.14 19.62
C THR A 230 22.93 -0.18 18.48
N GLY A 231 22.54 0.99 17.94
CA GLY A 231 21.61 1.08 16.81
C GLY A 231 20.14 0.84 17.17
N VAL A 232 19.80 0.83 18.47
CA VAL A 232 18.38 0.74 18.88
C VAL A 232 17.71 2.08 18.59
N THR A 233 16.63 2.03 17.79
CA THR A 233 15.88 3.23 17.39
C THR A 233 14.96 3.72 18.51
N ILE A 234 14.73 5.03 18.53
CA ILE A 234 13.71 5.62 19.41
C ILE A 234 12.36 5.45 18.71
N ASN A 235 11.59 4.46 19.13
CA ASN A 235 10.27 4.13 18.64
C ASN A 235 9.29 3.94 19.82
N MET A 236 8.01 3.72 19.52
CA MET A 236 6.96 3.54 20.53
C MET A 236 7.31 2.42 21.52
N ILE A 237 7.89 1.33 21.05
CA ILE A 237 8.20 0.15 21.85
C ILE A 237 9.42 0.41 22.75
N SER A 238 10.49 1.01 22.22
CA SER A 238 11.67 1.40 23.00
C SER A 238 11.34 2.47 24.04
N LEU A 239 10.50 3.45 23.69
CA LEU A 239 10.02 4.47 24.64
C LEU A 239 9.16 3.86 25.75
N SER A 240 8.32 2.89 25.45
CA SER A 240 7.57 2.12 26.44
C SER A 240 8.51 1.34 27.37
N GLY A 241 9.57 0.74 26.82
CA GLY A 241 10.65 0.13 27.59
C GLY A 241 11.35 1.12 28.53
N LEU A 242 11.60 2.34 28.05
CA LEU A 242 12.19 3.41 28.85
C LEU A 242 11.26 3.83 30.00
N LEU A 243 9.95 3.95 29.74
CA LEU A 243 8.93 4.26 30.75
C LEU A 243 8.92 3.21 31.88
N VAL A 244 8.88 1.92 31.51
CA VAL A 244 8.97 0.83 32.50
C VAL A 244 10.28 0.88 33.26
N ALA A 245 11.39 1.12 32.55
CA ALA A 245 12.71 1.20 33.16
C ALA A 245 12.82 2.35 34.19
N VAL A 246 12.20 3.53 33.93
CA VAL A 246 12.26 4.67 34.87
C VAL A 246 11.73 4.29 36.25
N GLY A 247 10.68 3.49 36.33
CA GLY A 247 10.17 2.96 37.60
C GLY A 247 11.22 2.12 38.35
N MET A 248 12.08 1.39 37.62
CA MET A 248 13.12 0.54 38.19
C MET A 248 14.47 1.27 38.40
N LEU A 249 14.71 2.37 37.66
CA LEU A 249 15.97 3.16 37.77
C LEU A 249 16.15 3.79 39.17
N VAL A 250 15.05 4.16 39.80
CA VAL A 250 15.00 4.82 41.10
C VAL A 250 15.54 3.88 42.19
N ASP A 251 15.21 2.60 42.13
CA ASP A 251 15.50 1.62 43.18
C ASP A 251 16.97 1.51 43.51
N ASN A 252 17.85 1.41 42.54
CA ASN A 252 19.30 1.31 42.74
C ASN A 252 19.84 2.54 43.47
N SER A 253 19.42 3.72 43.05
CA SER A 253 19.86 4.99 43.64
C SER A 253 19.31 5.16 45.05
N VAL A 254 18.07 4.74 45.32
CA VAL A 254 17.45 4.82 46.65
C VAL A 254 18.17 3.94 47.67
N VAL A 255 18.48 2.67 47.31
CA VAL A 255 19.16 1.74 48.19
C VAL A 255 20.58 2.25 48.56
N VAL A 256 21.31 2.81 47.58
CA VAL A 256 22.62 3.39 47.83
C VAL A 256 22.54 4.61 48.75
N ILE A 257 21.67 5.55 48.44
CA ILE A 257 21.57 6.80 49.23
C ILE A 257 21.03 6.53 50.63
N GLU A 258 20.08 5.59 50.81
CA GLU A 258 19.60 5.20 52.13
C GLU A 258 20.69 4.58 52.98
N ASN A 259 21.52 3.70 52.42
CA ASN A 259 22.63 3.11 53.14
C ASN A 259 23.70 4.14 53.51
N ILE A 260 24.05 5.06 52.60
CA ILE A 260 24.92 6.20 52.87
C ILE A 260 24.35 7.07 54.01
N TYR A 261 23.07 7.38 53.94
CA TYR A 261 22.34 8.16 54.94
C TYR A 261 22.38 7.47 56.31
N ARG A 262 22.13 6.15 56.33
CA ARG A 262 22.20 5.34 57.57
C ARG A 262 23.57 5.34 58.20
N LEU A 263 24.64 5.18 57.41
CA LEU A 263 26.03 5.23 57.95
C LEU A 263 26.39 6.62 58.44
N ARG A 264 25.93 7.66 57.76
CA ARG A 264 26.12 9.04 58.16
C ARG A 264 25.42 9.36 59.50
N ALA A 265 24.20 8.83 59.67
CA ALA A 265 23.46 8.96 60.93
C ALA A 265 24.14 8.24 62.11
N LYS A 266 24.93 7.18 61.83
CA LYS A 266 25.74 6.47 62.82
C LYS A 266 27.06 7.18 63.15
N GLY A 267 27.35 8.36 62.59
CA GLY A 267 28.50 9.18 62.88
C GLY A 267 29.72 8.98 61.97
N ALA A 268 29.60 8.22 60.87
CA ALA A 268 30.69 8.10 59.90
C ALA A 268 30.98 9.45 59.22
N THR A 269 32.22 9.69 58.80
CA THR A 269 32.57 10.88 58.01
C THR A 269 31.85 10.81 56.65
N VAL A 270 31.65 11.95 56.00
CA VAL A 270 30.88 12.04 54.75
C VAL A 270 31.47 11.13 53.67
N VAL A 271 32.80 11.18 53.49
CA VAL A 271 33.52 10.37 52.50
C VAL A 271 33.47 8.88 52.86
N GLN A 272 33.72 8.52 54.12
CA GLN A 272 33.60 7.13 54.57
C GLN A 272 32.18 6.58 54.39
N ALA A 273 31.14 7.37 54.73
CA ALA A 273 29.75 6.98 54.53
C ALA A 273 29.43 6.77 53.05
N ALA A 274 29.91 7.63 52.15
CA ALA A 274 29.70 7.51 50.71
C ALA A 274 30.37 6.24 50.15
N VAL A 275 31.65 6.02 50.43
CA VAL A 275 32.40 4.87 49.92
C VAL A 275 31.92 3.56 50.53
N SER A 276 31.90 3.46 51.86
CA SER A 276 31.50 2.22 52.54
C SER A 276 30.02 1.94 52.37
N GLY A 277 29.18 2.98 52.25
CA GLY A 277 27.74 2.84 51.99
C GLY A 277 27.45 2.22 50.62
N ALA A 278 28.14 2.69 49.58
CA ALA A 278 28.03 2.11 48.24
C ALA A 278 28.62 0.68 48.21
N GLN A 279 29.80 0.45 48.81
CA GLN A 279 30.40 -0.88 48.82
C GLN A 279 29.55 -1.95 49.50
N GLN A 280 28.89 -1.63 50.63
CA GLN A 280 28.06 -2.58 51.35
C GLN A 280 26.88 -3.08 50.56
N VAL A 281 26.31 -2.28 49.66
CA VAL A 281 25.13 -2.63 48.87
C VAL A 281 25.45 -3.02 47.42
N LEU A 282 26.71 -2.84 47.00
CA LEU A 282 27.18 -3.13 45.64
C LEU A 282 26.76 -4.54 45.17
N GLY A 283 27.06 -5.58 45.96
CA GLY A 283 26.76 -6.96 45.60
C GLY A 283 25.25 -7.23 45.47
N ALA A 284 24.45 -6.66 46.38
CA ALA A 284 23.02 -6.83 46.37
C ALA A 284 22.38 -6.14 45.15
N ILE A 285 22.76 -4.89 44.87
CA ILE A 285 22.22 -4.11 43.74
C ILE A 285 22.68 -4.72 42.41
N ALA A 286 23.96 -5.07 42.27
CA ALA A 286 24.49 -5.68 41.06
C ALA A 286 23.80 -7.04 40.77
N SER A 287 23.62 -7.88 41.81
CA SER A 287 22.91 -9.15 41.67
C SER A 287 21.44 -8.95 41.27
N SER A 288 20.74 -8.02 41.91
CA SER A 288 19.33 -7.70 41.58
C SER A 288 19.20 -7.19 40.13
N THR A 289 20.05 -6.23 39.75
CA THR A 289 20.05 -5.68 38.38
C THR A 289 20.37 -6.77 37.34
N LEU A 290 21.37 -7.60 37.60
CA LEU A 290 21.73 -8.69 36.69
C LEU A 290 20.62 -9.73 36.58
N THR A 291 19.93 -10.06 37.68
CA THR A 291 18.78 -10.95 37.66
C THR A 291 17.66 -10.40 36.77
N THR A 292 17.37 -9.10 36.89
CA THR A 292 16.36 -8.46 36.05
C THR A 292 16.77 -8.45 34.57
N VAL A 293 18.04 -8.17 34.28
CA VAL A 293 18.57 -8.25 32.90
C VAL A 293 18.43 -9.67 32.34
N CYS A 294 18.74 -10.70 33.16
CA CYS A 294 18.58 -12.11 32.74
C CYS A 294 17.12 -12.52 32.46
N VAL A 295 16.13 -11.80 32.98
CA VAL A 295 14.71 -12.02 32.66
C VAL A 295 14.38 -11.48 31.28
N PHE A 296 14.92 -10.33 30.89
CA PHE A 296 14.66 -9.70 29.60
C PHE A 296 15.57 -10.19 28.47
N ALA A 297 16.81 -10.60 28.77
CA ALA A 297 17.79 -11.04 27.78
C ALA A 297 17.30 -12.18 26.85
N PRO A 298 16.54 -13.19 27.31
CA PRO A 298 16.03 -14.25 26.43
C PRO A 298 15.12 -13.78 25.30
N ILE A 299 14.48 -12.62 25.43
CA ILE A 299 13.60 -12.06 24.40
C ILE A 299 14.37 -11.81 23.09
N VAL A 300 15.65 -11.45 23.18
CA VAL A 300 16.51 -11.22 22.00
C VAL A 300 16.72 -12.51 21.18
N PHE A 301 16.56 -13.68 21.78
CA PHE A 301 16.75 -14.98 21.14
C PHE A 301 15.45 -15.63 20.66
N VAL A 302 14.31 -14.99 20.87
CA VAL A 302 13.01 -15.46 20.35
C VAL A 302 13.01 -15.26 18.83
N GLU A 303 12.36 -16.14 18.09
CA GLU A 303 12.24 -16.06 16.63
C GLU A 303 10.87 -15.49 16.21
N GLY A 304 10.80 -14.99 14.99
CA GLY A 304 9.57 -14.47 14.36
C GLY A 304 9.22 -13.04 14.78
N LEU A 305 7.96 -12.66 14.55
CA LEU A 305 7.42 -11.31 14.78
C LEU A 305 7.62 -10.81 16.21
N THR A 306 7.51 -11.73 17.18
CA THR A 306 7.73 -11.42 18.60
C THR A 306 9.14 -10.86 18.86
N ARG A 307 10.15 -11.35 18.17
CA ARG A 307 11.52 -10.81 18.25
C ARG A 307 11.57 -9.37 17.79
N GLU A 308 11.02 -9.10 16.60
CA GLU A 308 11.04 -7.75 16.00
C GLU A 308 10.34 -6.73 16.92
N LEU A 309 9.22 -7.10 17.50
CA LEU A 309 8.45 -6.21 18.37
C LEU A 309 9.12 -5.99 19.74
N PHE A 310 9.65 -7.02 20.38
CA PHE A 310 10.07 -6.92 21.78
C PHE A 310 11.58 -6.80 21.99
N THR A 311 12.41 -6.93 20.96
CA THR A 311 13.87 -6.78 21.10
C THR A 311 14.25 -5.37 21.55
N ASP A 312 13.69 -4.34 20.92
CA ASP A 312 13.98 -2.95 21.28
C ASP A 312 13.56 -2.63 22.72
N LEU A 313 12.41 -3.15 23.15
CA LEU A 313 11.94 -3.02 24.53
C LEU A 313 12.92 -3.68 25.52
N ALA A 314 13.31 -4.92 25.28
CA ALA A 314 14.19 -5.68 26.15
C ALA A 314 15.60 -5.05 26.26
N LEU A 315 16.15 -4.60 25.14
CA LEU A 315 17.43 -3.90 25.09
C LEU A 315 17.36 -2.56 25.80
N THR A 316 16.30 -1.78 25.58
CA THR A 316 16.11 -0.48 26.25
C THR A 316 16.04 -0.62 27.76
N ILE A 317 15.26 -1.60 28.26
CA ILE A 317 15.20 -1.90 29.70
C ILE A 317 16.58 -2.31 30.20
N THR A 318 17.28 -3.20 29.50
CA THR A 318 18.62 -3.67 29.87
C THR A 318 19.62 -2.52 29.96
N TYR A 319 19.69 -1.66 28.94
CA TYR A 319 20.61 -0.52 28.94
C TYR A 319 20.26 0.49 30.02
N SER A 320 18.98 0.72 30.26
CA SER A 320 18.53 1.61 31.33
C SER A 320 18.95 1.09 32.72
N LEU A 321 18.77 -0.21 32.97
CA LEU A 321 19.16 -0.83 34.22
C LEU A 321 20.70 -0.79 34.45
N LEU A 322 21.49 -1.07 33.40
CA LEU A 322 22.94 -0.97 33.45
C LEU A 322 23.40 0.47 33.68
N ALA A 323 22.76 1.43 33.01
CA ALA A 323 23.01 2.85 33.21
C ALA A 323 22.72 3.28 34.67
N SER A 324 21.56 2.83 35.21
CA SER A 324 21.19 3.09 36.61
C SER A 324 22.21 2.53 37.60
N LEU A 325 22.64 1.29 37.38
CA LEU A 325 23.66 0.68 38.23
C LEU A 325 24.94 1.50 38.25
N LEU A 326 25.42 1.93 37.07
CA LEU A 326 26.62 2.78 36.96
C LEU A 326 26.43 4.13 37.67
N VAL A 327 25.29 4.81 37.45
CA VAL A 327 24.97 6.09 38.07
C VAL A 327 24.84 5.94 39.60
N ALA A 328 24.17 4.90 40.08
CA ALA A 328 23.98 4.62 41.49
C ALA A 328 25.32 4.36 42.22
N LEU A 329 26.30 3.77 41.55
CA LEU A 329 27.60 3.44 42.13
C LEU A 329 28.66 4.56 41.96
N THR A 330 28.43 5.52 41.06
CA THR A 330 29.40 6.60 40.79
C THR A 330 28.83 7.99 41.14
N VAL A 331 27.77 8.41 40.48
CA VAL A 331 27.20 9.76 40.62
C VAL A 331 26.56 9.95 41.98
N VAL A 332 25.76 8.98 42.45
CA VAL A 332 25.06 9.06 43.73
C VAL A 332 26.01 9.20 44.92
N PRO A 333 27.07 8.37 45.10
CA PRO A 333 28.05 8.55 46.17
C PRO A 333 28.83 9.86 46.03
N ALA A 334 29.19 10.27 44.81
CA ALA A 334 29.90 11.53 44.58
C ALA A 334 29.05 12.73 45.03
N MET A 335 27.77 12.79 44.63
CA MET A 335 26.85 13.83 45.06
C MET A 335 26.56 13.79 46.56
N ALA A 336 26.40 12.59 47.13
CA ALA A 336 26.20 12.41 48.57
C ALA A 336 27.37 12.94 49.38
N SER A 337 28.61 12.77 48.91
CA SER A 337 29.81 13.32 49.57
C SER A 337 29.83 14.85 49.60
N GLY A 338 29.21 15.53 48.64
CA GLY A 338 29.10 16.99 48.61
C GLY A 338 27.92 17.54 49.43
N MET A 339 26.77 16.86 49.36
CA MET A 339 25.50 17.40 49.88
C MET A 339 25.20 17.00 51.34
N LEU A 340 25.72 15.89 51.86
CA LEU A 340 25.44 15.36 53.19
C LEU A 340 26.48 15.80 54.25
N GLN A 341 27.02 17.00 54.14
CA GLN A 341 28.04 17.54 55.09
C GLN A 341 27.47 17.86 56.48
N ARG A 342 26.20 18.25 56.57
CA ARG A 342 25.58 18.60 57.86
C ARG A 342 25.18 17.36 58.64
N PRO A 343 25.24 17.38 60.00
CA PRO A 343 24.77 16.28 60.81
C PRO A 343 23.28 16.05 60.60
N LEU A 344 22.89 14.78 60.52
CA LEU A 344 21.53 14.35 60.26
C LEU A 344 20.76 14.17 61.57
N VAL A 345 19.62 14.84 61.70
CA VAL A 345 18.71 14.71 62.86
C VAL A 345 17.53 13.88 62.40
N GLN A 346 17.38 12.67 62.94
CA GLN A 346 16.17 11.84 62.67
C GLN A 346 14.96 12.46 63.31
N LYS A 347 13.96 12.85 62.50
CA LYS A 347 12.67 13.37 62.98
C LYS A 347 11.65 12.22 63.01
N PRO A 348 10.86 12.05 64.07
CA PRO A 348 9.78 11.08 64.10
C PRO A 348 8.73 11.38 62.99
N GLY A 349 8.22 10.36 62.35
CA GLY A 349 7.36 10.51 61.20
C GLY A 349 6.11 9.69 61.19
N LEU A 350 5.35 9.86 60.11
CA LEU A 350 4.03 9.20 59.93
C LEU A 350 4.17 7.67 59.95
N LEU A 351 5.29 7.14 59.40
CA LEU A 351 5.61 5.71 59.36
C LEU A 351 5.82 5.09 60.75
N ASP A 352 6.31 5.88 61.72
CA ASP A 352 6.51 5.37 63.08
C ASP A 352 5.17 4.95 63.75
N LYS A 353 4.04 5.49 63.28
CA LYS A 353 2.70 5.09 63.72
C LYS A 353 2.23 3.76 63.08
N ILE A 354 2.72 3.42 61.86
CA ILE A 354 2.36 2.20 61.15
C ILE A 354 3.25 1.03 61.57
N TYR A 355 4.48 1.30 62.01
CA TYR A 355 5.45 0.28 62.40
C TYR A 355 4.94 -0.72 63.46
N PRO A 356 4.19 -0.33 64.51
CA PRO A 356 3.66 -1.29 65.48
C PRO A 356 2.61 -2.24 64.87
N ALA A 357 1.78 -1.74 63.94
CA ALA A 357 0.79 -2.56 63.25
C ALA A 357 1.48 -3.55 62.30
N TYR A 358 2.49 -3.09 61.57
CA TYR A 358 3.32 -3.93 60.68
C TYR A 358 4.04 -5.04 61.46
N LYS A 359 4.64 -4.70 62.62
CA LYS A 359 5.27 -5.66 63.52
C LYS A 359 4.31 -6.73 63.99
N LYS A 360 3.07 -6.35 64.37
CA LYS A 360 2.01 -7.31 64.75
C LYS A 360 1.65 -8.25 63.56
N ALA A 361 1.52 -7.69 62.35
CA ALA A 361 1.23 -8.48 61.17
C ALA A 361 2.32 -9.49 60.85
N ILE A 362 3.62 -9.11 60.94
CA ILE A 362 4.74 -10.03 60.74
C ILE A 362 4.74 -11.12 61.80
N VAL A 363 4.60 -10.78 63.09
CA VAL A 363 4.56 -11.80 64.16
C VAL A 363 3.41 -12.78 63.92
N TRP A 364 2.21 -12.28 63.62
CA TRP A 364 1.07 -13.12 63.33
C TRP A 364 1.32 -14.04 62.11
N SER A 365 1.94 -13.50 61.04
CA SER A 365 2.34 -14.28 59.84
C SER A 365 3.34 -15.38 60.15
N LEU A 366 4.32 -15.12 61.03
CA LEU A 366 5.31 -16.08 61.46
C LEU A 366 4.70 -17.15 62.36
N ASP A 367 3.70 -16.81 63.19
CA ASP A 367 3.00 -17.77 64.05
C ASP A 367 2.05 -18.64 63.24
N HIS A 368 1.50 -18.14 62.12
CA HIS A 368 0.50 -18.82 61.29
C HIS A 368 1.04 -19.15 59.89
N LYS A 369 2.27 -19.65 59.78
CA LYS A 369 2.97 -19.91 58.49
C LYS A 369 2.14 -20.72 57.50
N ALA A 370 1.48 -21.80 57.98
CA ALA A 370 0.66 -22.65 57.15
C ALA A 370 -0.56 -21.93 56.56
N ALA A 371 -1.19 -21.06 57.35
CA ALA A 371 -2.35 -20.28 56.89
C ALA A 371 -1.96 -19.25 55.86
N VAL A 372 -0.83 -18.56 56.03
CA VAL A 372 -0.29 -17.62 55.07
C VAL A 372 0.11 -18.28 53.75
N LEU A 373 0.81 -19.43 53.83
CA LEU A 373 1.19 -20.22 52.64
C LEU A 373 -0.04 -20.78 51.93
N ALA A 374 -1.00 -21.31 52.66
CA ALA A 374 -2.24 -21.83 52.07
C ALA A 374 -3.07 -20.69 51.43
N GLY A 375 -3.15 -19.52 52.07
CA GLY A 375 -3.82 -18.35 51.54
C GLY A 375 -3.16 -17.81 50.28
N SER A 376 -1.84 -17.72 50.24
CA SER A 376 -1.10 -17.30 49.04
C SER A 376 -1.23 -18.30 47.88
N LEU A 377 -1.22 -19.62 48.19
CA LEU A 377 -1.42 -20.65 47.18
C LEU A 377 -2.86 -20.64 46.64
N ALA A 378 -3.86 -20.47 47.52
CA ALA A 378 -5.26 -20.35 47.11
C ALA A 378 -5.51 -19.11 46.23
N LEU A 379 -4.89 -17.99 46.57
CA LEU A 379 -4.96 -16.79 45.75
C LEU A 379 -4.29 -16.99 44.37
N LEU A 380 -3.13 -17.65 44.34
CA LEU A 380 -2.44 -17.99 43.08
C LEU A 380 -3.29 -18.91 42.19
N LEU A 381 -3.90 -19.93 42.77
CA LEU A 381 -4.79 -20.82 42.01
C LEU A 381 -6.04 -20.13 41.53
N LEU A 382 -6.65 -19.28 42.36
CA LEU A 382 -7.81 -18.48 41.97
C LEU A 382 -7.50 -17.53 40.81
N THR A 383 -6.40 -16.79 40.90
CA THR A 383 -5.97 -15.88 39.82
C THR A 383 -5.62 -16.65 38.55
N GLY A 384 -4.97 -17.83 38.68
CA GLY A 384 -4.68 -18.71 37.53
C GLY A 384 -5.95 -19.17 36.82
N ILE A 385 -6.98 -19.61 37.58
CA ILE A 385 -8.26 -20.03 37.01
C ILE A 385 -8.94 -18.84 36.29
N VAL A 386 -9.00 -17.68 36.93
CA VAL A 386 -9.60 -16.48 36.33
C VAL A 386 -8.88 -16.06 35.06
N THR A 387 -7.54 -16.12 35.05
CA THR A 387 -6.74 -15.78 33.85
C THR A 387 -7.04 -16.74 32.69
N VAL A 388 -7.04 -18.04 32.96
CA VAL A 388 -7.33 -19.06 31.92
C VAL A 388 -8.77 -18.94 31.40
N SER A 389 -9.73 -18.61 32.27
CA SER A 389 -11.14 -18.45 31.87
C SER A 389 -11.40 -17.19 30.99
N ARG A 390 -10.50 -16.20 31.02
CA ARG A 390 -10.60 -14.98 30.19
C ARG A 390 -10.05 -15.16 28.78
N GLY A 391 -9.30 -16.25 28.53
CA GLY A 391 -8.62 -16.46 27.27
C GLY A 391 -7.35 -15.62 27.11
N PHE A 392 -6.69 -15.81 25.98
CA PHE A 392 -5.49 -15.07 25.60
C PHE A 392 -5.72 -14.40 24.26
N SER A 393 -5.51 -13.11 24.17
CA SER A 393 -5.42 -12.37 22.90
C SER A 393 -3.96 -12.06 22.61
N PHE A 394 -3.60 -12.02 21.33
CA PHE A 394 -2.23 -11.69 20.90
C PHE A 394 -1.92 -10.21 21.15
N MET A 395 -2.85 -9.33 20.80
CA MET A 395 -2.77 -7.90 21.05
C MET A 395 -4.09 -7.36 21.62
N PRO A 396 -4.03 -6.31 22.43
CA PRO A 396 -5.25 -5.59 22.82
C PRO A 396 -5.81 -4.85 21.62
N ASP A 397 -7.12 -4.68 21.59
CA ASP A 397 -7.76 -3.79 20.63
C ASP A 397 -7.25 -2.36 20.87
N MET A 398 -6.54 -1.83 19.88
CA MET A 398 -6.04 -0.46 19.92
C MET A 398 -7.11 0.44 19.34
N ASP A 399 -7.72 1.23 20.19
CA ASP A 399 -8.74 2.19 19.80
C ASP A 399 -8.09 3.52 19.39
N MET A 400 -8.44 3.99 18.20
CA MET A 400 -7.94 5.24 17.65
C MET A 400 -9.11 6.15 17.27
N ASN A 401 -8.85 7.43 17.16
CA ASN A 401 -9.81 8.45 16.76
C ASN A 401 -10.01 8.54 15.23
N SER A 402 -9.88 7.41 14.54
CA SER A 402 -10.11 7.32 13.10
C SER A 402 -10.74 5.97 12.73
N VAL A 403 -11.67 5.99 11.79
CA VAL A 403 -12.38 4.82 11.28
C VAL A 403 -12.22 4.77 9.76
N ASN A 404 -11.89 3.60 9.27
CA ASN A 404 -11.90 3.29 7.86
C ASN A 404 -13.15 2.47 7.54
N VAL A 405 -14.03 3.02 6.71
CA VAL A 405 -15.25 2.36 6.28
C VAL A 405 -15.05 1.89 4.85
N THR A 406 -15.11 0.58 4.64
CA THR A 406 -15.06 -0.03 3.32
C THR A 406 -16.46 -0.41 2.89
N VAL A 407 -16.86 0.04 1.72
CA VAL A 407 -18.15 -0.26 1.10
C VAL A 407 -17.91 -1.21 -0.05
N TYR A 408 -18.34 -2.46 0.12
CA TYR A 408 -18.26 -3.49 -0.92
C TYR A 408 -19.51 -3.40 -1.79
N MET A 409 -19.29 -3.15 -3.08
CA MET A 409 -20.38 -3.01 -4.02
C MET A 409 -20.92 -4.37 -4.50
N PRO A 410 -22.21 -4.46 -4.89
CA PRO A 410 -22.76 -5.64 -5.55
C PRO A 410 -22.03 -5.96 -6.88
N GLU A 411 -21.96 -7.23 -7.26
CA GLU A 411 -21.22 -7.71 -8.45
C GLU A 411 -21.65 -7.06 -9.78
N ASP A 412 -22.92 -6.66 -9.92
CA ASP A 412 -23.46 -6.06 -11.14
C ASP A 412 -23.63 -4.52 -11.01
N CYS A 413 -22.95 -3.89 -10.03
CA CYS A 413 -23.08 -2.47 -9.76
C CYS A 413 -22.43 -1.63 -10.86
N THR A 414 -23.18 -0.65 -11.37
CA THR A 414 -22.63 0.36 -12.27
C THR A 414 -21.86 1.43 -11.48
N ARG A 415 -20.99 2.18 -12.16
CA ARG A 415 -20.25 3.27 -11.52
C ARG A 415 -21.18 4.33 -10.92
N GLU A 416 -22.25 4.68 -11.61
CA GLU A 416 -23.24 5.65 -11.14
C GLU A 416 -23.94 5.16 -9.87
N GLU A 417 -24.30 3.89 -9.78
CA GLU A 417 -24.88 3.27 -8.59
C GLU A 417 -23.86 3.23 -7.44
N ALA A 418 -22.58 2.92 -7.72
CA ALA A 418 -21.51 2.94 -6.73
C ALA A 418 -21.32 4.35 -6.14
N VAL A 419 -21.39 5.39 -6.96
CA VAL A 419 -21.36 6.78 -6.48
C VAL A 419 -22.56 7.09 -5.58
N GLU A 420 -23.76 6.62 -5.93
CA GLU A 420 -24.97 6.83 -5.12
C GLU A 420 -24.88 6.11 -3.78
N TYR A 421 -24.43 4.84 -3.76
CA TYR A 421 -24.18 4.08 -2.53
C TYR A 421 -23.15 4.78 -1.64
N THR A 422 -22.03 5.21 -2.22
CA THR A 422 -20.97 5.89 -1.49
C THR A 422 -21.44 7.22 -0.89
N ASP A 423 -22.18 8.02 -1.67
CA ASP A 423 -22.76 9.28 -1.20
C ASP A 423 -23.74 9.05 -0.04
N GLU A 424 -24.56 8.01 -0.12
CA GLU A 424 -25.52 7.70 0.94
C GLU A 424 -24.82 7.21 2.22
N VAL A 425 -23.81 6.33 2.10
CA VAL A 425 -23.02 5.88 3.25
C VAL A 425 -22.29 7.07 3.88
N ALA A 426 -21.62 7.91 3.07
CA ALA A 426 -20.91 9.09 3.56
C ALA A 426 -21.86 10.06 4.26
N ARG A 427 -23.07 10.25 3.72
CA ARG A 427 -24.12 11.09 4.34
C ARG A 427 -24.56 10.52 5.69
N ARG A 428 -24.74 9.21 5.80
CA ARG A 428 -25.09 8.55 7.08
C ARG A 428 -23.94 8.68 8.07
N CYS A 429 -22.69 8.50 7.68
CA CYS A 429 -21.52 8.72 8.52
C CYS A 429 -21.48 10.14 9.10
N MET A 430 -21.79 11.15 8.30
CA MET A 430 -21.86 12.55 8.77
C MET A 430 -22.97 12.81 9.79
N THR A 431 -23.95 11.92 9.96
CA THR A 431 -25.01 12.06 10.99
C THR A 431 -24.62 11.50 12.35
N VAL A 432 -23.53 10.73 12.42
CA VAL A 432 -23.05 10.13 13.67
C VAL A 432 -22.40 11.20 14.55
N GLU A 433 -22.74 11.19 15.84
CA GLU A 433 -22.21 12.15 16.80
C GLU A 433 -20.69 11.94 16.98
N GLY A 434 -19.92 13.02 16.86
CA GLY A 434 -18.47 13.00 17.04
C GLY A 434 -17.68 12.84 15.74
N VAL A 435 -18.31 12.80 14.56
CA VAL A 435 -17.61 12.80 13.29
C VAL A 435 -17.13 14.23 12.96
N ASP A 436 -15.82 14.42 12.74
CA ASP A 436 -15.21 15.71 12.41
C ASP A 436 -15.03 15.91 10.91
N ALA A 437 -14.56 14.88 10.20
CA ALA A 437 -14.42 14.90 8.75
C ALA A 437 -14.71 13.54 8.14
N VAL A 438 -15.28 13.55 6.95
CA VAL A 438 -15.59 12.36 6.14
C VAL A 438 -14.99 12.53 4.75
N GLY A 439 -13.96 11.76 4.43
CA GLY A 439 -13.34 11.72 3.12
C GLY A 439 -13.71 10.42 2.41
N ALA A 440 -14.48 10.50 1.32
CA ALA A 440 -14.92 9.34 0.55
C ALA A 440 -14.19 9.26 -0.80
N MET A 441 -13.79 8.06 -1.21
CA MET A 441 -13.14 7.78 -2.48
C MET A 441 -13.60 6.45 -3.05
N ILE A 442 -13.75 6.37 -4.37
CA ILE A 442 -13.97 5.13 -5.12
C ILE A 442 -12.71 4.88 -5.93
N GLN A 443 -12.27 3.64 -5.96
CA GLN A 443 -11.20 3.13 -6.82
C GLN A 443 -9.94 4.01 -6.88
N ALA A 444 -9.28 4.21 -5.75
CA ALA A 444 -7.97 4.85 -5.76
C ALA A 444 -6.88 3.81 -5.58
N ASP A 445 -6.07 3.61 -6.59
CA ASP A 445 -4.80 2.86 -6.55
C ASP A 445 -3.77 3.60 -5.69
N THR A 446 -4.10 3.88 -4.46
CA THR A 446 -3.14 4.43 -3.51
C THR A 446 -2.48 3.29 -2.73
N ALA A 447 -1.21 3.46 -2.39
CA ALA A 447 -0.48 2.50 -1.55
C ALA A 447 -1.22 2.21 -0.22
N LEU A 448 -2.06 3.15 0.23
CA LEU A 448 -2.87 3.01 1.42
C LEU A 448 -4.08 2.10 1.18
N THR A 449 -4.76 2.24 0.04
CA THR A 449 -5.89 1.39 -0.37
C THR A 449 -5.43 -0.06 -0.53
N MET A 450 -4.27 -0.29 -1.15
CA MET A 450 -3.65 -1.61 -1.23
C MET A 450 -3.34 -2.24 0.14
N MET A 451 -3.09 -1.42 1.17
CA MET A 451 -2.81 -1.91 2.53
C MET A 451 -4.06 -2.12 3.39
N THR A 452 -5.15 -1.46 3.08
CA THR A 452 -6.35 -1.43 3.95
C THR A 452 -7.56 -2.12 3.34
N THR A 453 -7.60 -2.31 2.02
CA THR A 453 -8.76 -2.89 1.33
C THR A 453 -8.46 -4.33 0.93
N THR A 454 -9.19 -5.27 1.50
CA THR A 454 -9.16 -6.70 1.15
C THR A 454 -10.19 -7.05 0.07
N GLY A 455 -10.95 -6.07 -0.41
CA GLY A 455 -11.98 -6.24 -1.43
C GLY A 455 -11.43 -5.93 -2.83
N SER A 456 -11.82 -6.69 -3.80
CA SER A 456 -11.40 -6.59 -5.20
C SER A 456 -12.56 -6.25 -6.14
N GLY A 457 -13.62 -5.66 -5.62
CA GLY A 457 -14.73 -5.15 -6.45
C GLY A 457 -14.26 -3.96 -7.29
N GLU A 458 -14.67 -3.90 -8.54
CA GLU A 458 -14.24 -2.86 -9.50
C GLU A 458 -14.58 -1.43 -9.02
N TYR A 459 -15.62 -1.28 -8.19
CA TYR A 459 -16.11 0.03 -7.71
C TYR A 459 -16.19 0.15 -6.19
N ASP A 460 -15.46 -0.69 -5.45
CA ASP A 460 -15.45 -0.61 -3.99
C ASP A 460 -15.00 0.77 -3.51
N ALA A 461 -15.67 1.28 -2.49
CA ALA A 461 -15.39 2.59 -1.97
C ALA A 461 -14.73 2.52 -0.58
N THR A 462 -13.86 3.48 -0.32
CA THR A 462 -13.24 3.66 0.99
C THR A 462 -13.62 5.04 1.54
N ILE A 463 -14.09 5.07 2.78
CA ILE A 463 -14.46 6.29 3.47
C ILE A 463 -13.61 6.43 4.74
N TYR A 464 -12.81 7.48 4.80
CA TYR A 464 -11.98 7.84 5.95
C TYR A 464 -12.75 8.80 6.85
N ILE A 465 -12.86 8.44 8.12
CA ILE A 465 -13.57 9.23 9.13
C ILE A 465 -12.60 9.61 10.24
N THR A 466 -12.51 10.89 10.53
CA THR A 466 -11.76 11.40 11.67
C THR A 466 -12.69 11.78 12.82
N LEU A 467 -12.25 11.49 14.04
CA LEU A 467 -12.98 11.72 15.28
C LEU A 467 -12.13 12.58 16.22
N PRO A 468 -12.73 13.39 17.09
CA PRO A 468 -12.03 14.02 18.20
C PRO A 468 -11.48 12.98 19.19
N ASP A 469 -10.47 13.37 19.97
CA ASP A 469 -9.77 12.49 20.92
C ASP A 469 -10.66 11.84 21.99
N ASP A 470 -11.82 12.40 22.25
CA ASP A 470 -12.77 11.90 23.26
C ASP A 470 -13.68 10.76 22.74
N TYR A 471 -13.62 10.43 21.46
CA TYR A 471 -14.46 9.41 20.83
C TYR A 471 -13.67 8.14 20.50
N SER A 472 -14.36 6.99 20.61
CA SER A 472 -13.84 5.66 20.33
C SER A 472 -14.16 5.26 18.89
N GLY A 473 -13.13 5.02 18.06
CA GLY A 473 -13.31 4.55 16.70
C GLY A 473 -14.07 3.23 16.60
N ASN A 474 -13.81 2.31 17.53
CA ASN A 474 -14.52 1.02 17.57
C ASN A 474 -16.02 1.16 17.87
N SER A 475 -16.41 2.15 18.70
CA SER A 475 -17.81 2.39 19.01
C SER A 475 -18.53 3.04 17.84
N VAL A 476 -17.91 4.03 17.23
CA VAL A 476 -18.44 4.75 16.06
C VAL A 476 -18.53 3.82 14.86
N GLY A 477 -17.52 2.95 14.63
CA GLY A 477 -17.55 1.96 13.56
C GLY A 477 -18.77 1.04 13.64
N LYS A 478 -19.04 0.46 14.81
CA LYS A 478 -20.23 -0.38 15.03
C LYS A 478 -21.56 0.37 14.84
N GLU A 479 -21.60 1.65 15.21
CA GLU A 479 -22.79 2.48 14.99
C GLU A 479 -23.00 2.72 13.48
N ILE A 480 -21.93 2.95 12.71
CA ILE A 480 -21.99 3.13 11.26
C ILE A 480 -22.45 1.85 10.58
N GLU A 481 -21.89 0.69 10.93
CA GLU A 481 -22.34 -0.61 10.41
C GLU A 481 -23.82 -0.86 10.67
N ALA A 482 -24.28 -0.56 11.88
CA ALA A 482 -25.69 -0.70 12.25
C ALA A 482 -26.59 0.26 11.46
N LEU A 483 -26.12 1.50 11.19
CA LEU A 483 -26.85 2.49 10.39
C LEU A 483 -26.94 2.13 8.90
N CYS A 484 -25.99 1.36 8.40
CA CYS A 484 -25.92 0.96 6.99
C CYS A 484 -26.43 -0.47 6.75
N ALA A 485 -26.86 -1.19 7.78
CA ALA A 485 -27.32 -2.59 7.68
C ALA A 485 -28.57 -2.81 6.80
N ASP A 486 -29.28 -1.74 6.45
CA ASP A 486 -30.49 -1.78 5.57
C ASP A 486 -30.16 -1.57 4.08
N MET A 487 -28.88 -1.35 3.74
CA MET A 487 -28.43 -1.12 2.35
C MET A 487 -28.13 -2.44 1.64
N ASP A 488 -28.28 -2.46 0.32
CA ASP A 488 -27.96 -3.62 -0.52
C ASP A 488 -26.45 -3.81 -0.75
N CYS A 489 -25.59 -3.00 -0.11
CA CYS A 489 -24.14 -3.12 -0.11
C CYS A 489 -23.62 -3.58 1.26
N LYS A 490 -22.49 -4.30 1.29
CA LYS A 490 -21.82 -4.68 2.55
C LYS A 490 -20.93 -3.52 3.01
N VAL A 491 -21.19 -3.01 4.20
CA VAL A 491 -20.39 -1.94 4.82
C VAL A 491 -19.63 -2.51 6.01
N THR A 492 -18.32 -2.37 6.03
CA THR A 492 -17.47 -2.71 7.18
C THR A 492 -16.76 -1.47 7.67
N ALA A 493 -16.78 -1.27 8.97
CA ALA A 493 -16.18 -0.10 9.59
C ALA A 493 -15.12 -0.55 10.61
N GLU A 494 -13.88 -0.46 10.24
CA GLU A 494 -12.76 -0.86 11.08
C GLU A 494 -11.97 0.34 11.56
N ASN A 495 -11.47 0.27 12.79
CA ASN A 495 -10.45 1.20 13.24
C ASN A 495 -9.17 1.00 12.39
N VAL A 496 -8.55 2.07 11.93
CA VAL A 496 -7.38 2.03 11.05
C VAL A 496 -6.25 1.16 11.62
N MET A 497 -6.01 1.20 12.93
CA MET A 497 -4.98 0.37 13.57
C MET A 497 -5.37 -1.11 13.60
N SER A 498 -6.66 -1.43 13.82
CA SER A 498 -7.15 -2.81 13.79
C SER A 498 -6.99 -3.39 12.40
N GLY A 499 -7.32 -2.64 11.35
CA GLY A 499 -7.12 -3.05 9.96
C GLY A 499 -5.64 -3.29 9.62
N MET A 500 -4.74 -2.36 9.99
CA MET A 500 -3.29 -2.56 9.80
C MET A 500 -2.76 -3.77 10.59
N MET A 501 -3.22 -3.96 11.82
CA MET A 501 -2.79 -5.08 12.66
C MET A 501 -3.29 -6.42 12.11
N SER A 502 -4.52 -6.46 11.63
CA SER A 502 -5.15 -7.57 10.94
C SER A 502 -4.31 -8.05 9.75
N TYR A 503 -3.79 -7.10 8.96
CA TYR A 503 -2.91 -7.39 7.84
C TYR A 503 -1.56 -8.00 8.29
N VAL A 504 -0.98 -7.50 9.39
CA VAL A 504 0.33 -7.97 9.91
C VAL A 504 0.21 -9.32 10.64
N THR A 505 -0.86 -9.53 11.41
CA THR A 505 -1.04 -10.74 12.24
C THR A 505 -1.84 -11.84 11.56
N GLY A 506 -2.50 -11.52 10.45
CA GLY A 506 -3.52 -12.34 9.81
C GLY A 506 -4.87 -12.23 10.54
N ASN A 507 -5.96 -12.20 9.79
CA ASN A 507 -7.31 -12.18 10.34
C ASN A 507 -7.72 -13.58 10.78
N GLY A 508 -7.56 -13.89 12.04
CA GLY A 508 -8.14 -15.10 12.61
C GLY A 508 -7.47 -16.41 12.14
N VAL A 509 -8.27 -17.41 11.86
CA VAL A 509 -7.82 -18.75 11.46
C VAL A 509 -7.92 -18.89 9.95
N SER A 510 -6.78 -18.93 9.28
CA SER A 510 -6.69 -19.18 7.84
C SER A 510 -6.59 -20.69 7.58
N LEU A 511 -7.50 -21.21 6.77
CA LEU A 511 -7.52 -22.60 6.34
C LEU A 511 -7.21 -22.67 4.84
N LYS A 512 -6.23 -23.49 4.46
CA LYS A 512 -5.95 -23.75 3.05
C LYS A 512 -6.55 -25.08 2.63
N VAL A 513 -7.44 -25.02 1.65
CA VAL A 513 -8.06 -26.21 1.04
C VAL A 513 -7.33 -26.51 -0.27
N TYR A 514 -6.92 -27.76 -0.48
CA TYR A 514 -6.17 -28.17 -1.66
C TYR A 514 -6.97 -29.18 -2.48
N SER A 515 -7.04 -29.00 -3.79
CA SER A 515 -7.58 -29.98 -4.73
C SER A 515 -6.88 -29.87 -6.09
N GLU A 516 -6.89 -30.98 -6.84
CA GLU A 516 -6.44 -31.00 -8.23
C GLU A 516 -7.53 -30.48 -9.17
N ASP A 517 -8.80 -30.72 -8.80
CA ASP A 517 -10.00 -30.31 -9.51
C ASP A 517 -10.57 -29.01 -8.90
N MET A 518 -10.84 -28.03 -9.77
CA MET A 518 -11.29 -26.70 -9.36
C MET A 518 -12.72 -26.70 -8.83
N GLU A 519 -13.62 -27.45 -9.46
CA GLU A 519 -15.03 -27.54 -9.05
C GLU A 519 -15.16 -28.17 -7.65
N THR A 520 -14.38 -29.25 -7.43
CA THR A 520 -14.29 -29.88 -6.12
C THR A 520 -13.70 -28.94 -5.07
N LEU A 521 -12.70 -28.13 -5.44
CA LEU A 521 -12.06 -27.14 -4.56
C LEU A 521 -13.08 -26.10 -4.10
N GLN A 522 -13.78 -25.46 -5.04
CA GLN A 522 -14.79 -24.43 -4.75
C GLN A 522 -15.95 -24.97 -3.91
N SER A 523 -16.53 -26.12 -4.28
CA SER A 523 -17.66 -26.69 -3.55
C SER A 523 -17.27 -27.10 -2.12
N THR A 524 -16.02 -27.54 -1.94
CA THR A 524 -15.50 -27.91 -0.62
C THR A 524 -15.25 -26.66 0.24
N ALA A 525 -14.68 -25.60 -0.33
CA ALA A 525 -14.44 -24.34 0.38
C ALA A 525 -15.77 -23.74 0.88
N ARG A 526 -16.78 -23.64 0.02
CA ARG A 526 -18.13 -23.19 0.41
C ARG A 526 -18.74 -24.03 1.51
N THR A 527 -18.58 -25.36 1.43
CA THR A 527 -19.14 -26.29 2.43
C THR A 527 -18.45 -26.12 3.78
N ILE A 528 -17.12 -25.87 3.78
CA ILE A 528 -16.34 -25.63 5.00
C ILE A 528 -16.74 -24.27 5.60
N ALA A 529 -16.79 -23.21 4.81
CA ALA A 529 -17.19 -21.89 5.26
C ALA A 529 -18.58 -21.90 5.92
N ALA A 530 -19.59 -22.48 5.25
CA ALA A 530 -20.94 -22.60 5.79
C ALA A 530 -21.03 -23.42 7.10
N ARG A 531 -20.09 -24.33 7.36
CA ARG A 531 -20.02 -25.07 8.64
C ARG A 531 -19.31 -24.29 9.73
N ILE A 532 -18.29 -23.52 9.36
CA ILE A 532 -17.53 -22.67 10.30
C ILE A 532 -18.40 -21.51 10.77
N GLU A 533 -19.22 -20.93 9.91
CA GLU A 533 -20.19 -19.88 10.23
C GLU A 533 -21.17 -20.27 11.37
N GLN A 534 -21.42 -21.58 11.54
CA GLN A 534 -22.27 -22.10 12.61
C GLN A 534 -21.54 -22.30 13.96
N VAL A 535 -20.25 -22.04 14.02
CA VAL A 535 -19.45 -22.17 15.24
C VAL A 535 -19.63 -20.93 16.09
N GLU A 536 -19.95 -21.10 17.37
CA GLU A 536 -20.13 -19.98 18.29
C GLU A 536 -18.79 -19.21 18.47
N GLY A 537 -18.82 -17.90 18.18
CA GLY A 537 -17.65 -17.01 18.29
C GLY A 537 -16.86 -16.82 17.00
N THR A 538 -17.35 -17.33 15.84
CA THR A 538 -16.84 -16.95 14.54
C THR A 538 -17.61 -15.75 13.99
N GLU A 539 -16.90 -14.80 13.42
CA GLU A 539 -17.40 -13.59 12.76
C GLU A 539 -16.61 -13.44 11.44
N ASP A 540 -17.23 -12.92 10.39
CA ASP A 540 -16.63 -12.70 9.07
C ASP A 540 -15.97 -13.97 8.46
N VAL A 541 -16.78 -15.00 8.26
CA VAL A 541 -16.31 -16.24 7.61
C VAL A 541 -16.34 -16.07 6.10
N SER A 542 -15.14 -16.03 5.49
CA SER A 542 -14.94 -15.98 4.04
C SER A 542 -14.66 -17.39 3.49
N ASP A 543 -15.18 -17.70 2.31
CA ASP A 543 -14.87 -18.95 1.61
C ASP A 543 -13.66 -18.81 0.65
N GLY A 544 -13.10 -17.60 0.54
CA GLY A 544 -11.97 -17.28 -0.34
C GLY A 544 -12.33 -17.30 -1.84
N LEU A 545 -13.63 -17.25 -2.16
CA LEU A 545 -14.17 -17.26 -3.52
C LEU A 545 -14.88 -15.96 -3.88
N GLU A 546 -14.74 -14.93 -3.07
CA GLU A 546 -15.36 -13.62 -3.27
C GLU A 546 -14.88 -12.93 -4.55
N ASP A 547 -13.69 -13.28 -5.03
CA ASP A 547 -13.14 -12.82 -6.31
C ASP A 547 -13.69 -13.58 -7.53
N ALA A 548 -14.69 -14.42 -7.36
CA ALA A 548 -15.29 -15.16 -8.47
C ALA A 548 -16.17 -14.23 -9.30
N ALA A 549 -15.69 -13.83 -10.46
CA ALA A 549 -16.41 -12.99 -11.40
C ALA A 549 -17.12 -13.80 -12.48
N GLN A 550 -18.21 -13.24 -13.03
CA GLN A 550 -18.83 -13.78 -14.23
C GLN A 550 -17.85 -13.67 -15.40
N ALA A 551 -17.53 -14.78 -16.02
CA ALA A 551 -16.61 -14.85 -17.14
C ALA A 551 -17.27 -15.47 -18.37
N LEU A 552 -16.83 -15.03 -19.55
CA LEU A 552 -17.16 -15.68 -20.81
C LEU A 552 -16.03 -16.63 -21.18
N HIS A 553 -16.34 -17.92 -21.26
CA HIS A 553 -15.39 -18.91 -21.72
C HIS A 553 -15.60 -19.20 -23.19
N VAL A 554 -14.58 -18.87 -24.01
CA VAL A 554 -14.57 -19.13 -25.44
C VAL A 554 -13.82 -20.43 -25.71
N THR A 555 -14.56 -21.50 -26.03
CA THR A 555 -13.97 -22.80 -26.34
C THR A 555 -13.84 -22.94 -27.85
N VAL A 556 -12.60 -22.94 -28.37
CA VAL A 556 -12.33 -23.07 -29.81
C VAL A 556 -12.22 -24.55 -30.19
N ASP A 557 -12.98 -24.96 -31.22
CA ASP A 557 -12.85 -26.27 -31.86
C ASP A 557 -11.59 -26.30 -32.73
N ARG A 558 -10.56 -27.02 -32.27
CA ARG A 558 -9.27 -27.11 -32.95
C ARG A 558 -9.37 -27.67 -34.37
N THR A 559 -10.32 -28.55 -34.63
CA THR A 559 -10.47 -29.18 -35.96
C THR A 559 -11.03 -28.16 -36.94
N LYS A 560 -12.07 -27.45 -36.56
CA LYS A 560 -12.67 -26.39 -37.39
C LYS A 560 -11.72 -25.22 -37.60
N ALA A 561 -10.98 -24.81 -36.55
CA ALA A 561 -9.97 -23.77 -36.68
C ALA A 561 -8.89 -24.14 -37.71
N MET A 562 -8.43 -25.39 -37.70
CA MET A 562 -7.45 -25.89 -38.67
C MET A 562 -8.01 -26.06 -40.08
N GLU A 563 -9.31 -26.30 -40.23
CA GLU A 563 -10.01 -26.31 -41.55
C GLU A 563 -9.94 -24.92 -42.22
N HIS A 564 -9.93 -23.84 -41.41
CA HIS A 564 -9.74 -22.46 -41.85
C HIS A 564 -8.27 -22.02 -41.84
N GLY A 565 -7.32 -22.95 -41.64
CA GLY A 565 -5.89 -22.66 -41.63
C GLY A 565 -5.37 -21.91 -40.41
N MET A 566 -6.13 -21.81 -39.31
CA MET A 566 -5.80 -21.05 -38.13
C MET A 566 -5.54 -21.94 -36.90
N THR A 567 -4.64 -21.48 -36.06
CA THR A 567 -4.40 -22.05 -34.73
C THR A 567 -5.25 -21.35 -33.68
N VAL A 568 -5.52 -22.04 -32.56
CA VAL A 568 -6.23 -21.44 -31.41
C VAL A 568 -5.55 -20.15 -30.91
N ALA A 569 -4.20 -20.11 -30.94
CA ALA A 569 -3.44 -18.94 -30.52
C ALA A 569 -3.65 -17.73 -31.44
N GLN A 570 -3.80 -17.94 -32.76
CA GLN A 570 -4.07 -16.87 -33.70
C GLN A 570 -5.49 -16.32 -33.54
N ILE A 571 -6.49 -17.20 -33.30
CA ILE A 571 -7.84 -16.78 -32.96
C ILE A 571 -7.85 -15.99 -31.65
N TYR A 572 -7.12 -16.46 -30.62
CA TYR A 572 -6.98 -15.74 -29.36
C TYR A 572 -6.40 -14.32 -29.56
N MET A 573 -5.35 -14.17 -30.38
CA MET A 573 -4.75 -12.86 -30.62
C MET A 573 -5.74 -11.88 -31.27
N GLN A 574 -6.57 -12.35 -32.21
CA GLN A 574 -7.59 -11.48 -32.84
C GLN A 574 -8.72 -11.13 -31.89
N VAL A 575 -9.18 -12.09 -31.07
CA VAL A 575 -10.18 -11.82 -30.03
C VAL A 575 -9.61 -10.84 -29.00
N ALA A 576 -8.37 -11.04 -28.55
CA ALA A 576 -7.73 -10.15 -27.58
C ALA A 576 -7.54 -8.73 -28.15
N ALA A 577 -7.16 -8.61 -29.42
CA ALA A 577 -7.04 -7.31 -30.08
C ALA A 577 -8.40 -6.59 -30.20
N ALA A 578 -9.49 -7.34 -30.48
CA ALA A 578 -10.82 -6.77 -30.56
C ALA A 578 -11.41 -6.37 -29.21
N LEU A 579 -10.97 -7.01 -28.13
CA LEU A 579 -11.38 -6.68 -26.76
C LEU A 579 -10.51 -5.57 -26.11
N ASN A 580 -9.31 -5.34 -26.63
CA ASN A 580 -8.43 -4.30 -26.12
C ASN A 580 -8.80 -2.94 -26.72
N THR A 581 -9.77 -2.29 -26.10
CA THR A 581 -10.34 -1.01 -26.56
C THR A 581 -9.63 0.22 -26.00
N THR A 582 -8.74 0.05 -25.02
CA THR A 582 -8.02 1.14 -24.38
C THR A 582 -6.55 0.76 -24.25
N SER A 583 -5.66 1.63 -24.64
CA SER A 583 -4.22 1.51 -24.38
C SER A 583 -3.72 2.73 -23.64
N THR A 584 -2.91 2.49 -22.61
CA THR A 584 -2.24 3.53 -21.85
C THR A 584 -0.84 3.68 -22.42
N GLY A 585 -0.65 4.71 -23.22
CA GLY A 585 0.63 4.98 -23.89
C GLY A 585 1.68 5.57 -22.95
N THR A 586 2.79 5.97 -23.57
CA THR A 586 3.93 6.59 -22.88
C THR A 586 3.57 7.99 -22.38
N ASP A 587 4.23 8.44 -21.31
CA ASP A 587 4.15 9.82 -20.88
C ASP A 587 4.76 10.73 -21.94
N MET A 588 4.02 11.75 -22.39
CA MET A 588 4.47 12.75 -23.35
C MET A 588 4.54 14.12 -22.69
N VAL A 589 5.44 14.98 -23.17
CA VAL A 589 5.52 16.37 -22.70
C VAL A 589 4.92 17.27 -23.76
N LEU A 590 3.65 17.66 -23.57
CA LEU A 590 2.94 18.58 -24.44
C LEU A 590 2.76 19.92 -23.73
N ASP A 591 3.08 21.01 -24.42
CA ASP A 591 2.97 22.39 -23.90
C ASP A 591 3.65 22.59 -22.52
N ASP A 592 4.86 22.05 -22.33
CA ASP A 592 5.63 22.05 -21.08
C ASP A 592 4.99 21.28 -19.91
N THR A 593 3.96 20.47 -20.17
CA THR A 593 3.28 19.65 -19.15
C THR A 593 3.43 18.17 -19.49
N SER A 594 3.91 17.36 -18.53
CA SER A 594 3.95 15.91 -18.68
C SER A 594 2.54 15.34 -18.54
N MET A 595 2.09 14.63 -19.55
CA MET A 595 0.75 14.02 -19.63
C MET A 595 0.87 12.58 -20.08
N GLN A 596 -0.01 11.74 -19.58
CA GLN A 596 -0.14 10.36 -20.04
C GLN A 596 -1.02 10.31 -21.28
N LEU A 597 -0.53 9.67 -22.33
CA LEU A 597 -1.31 9.44 -23.54
C LEU A 597 -2.22 8.24 -23.34
N ILE A 598 -3.54 8.45 -23.43
CA ILE A 598 -4.55 7.38 -23.39
C ILE A 598 -5.19 7.29 -24.77
N ILE A 599 -5.13 6.11 -25.37
CA ILE A 599 -5.77 5.84 -26.65
C ILE A 599 -6.97 4.95 -26.37
N GLN A 600 -8.15 5.43 -26.69
CA GLN A 600 -9.41 4.73 -26.44
C GLN A 600 -10.24 4.63 -27.72
N GLN A 601 -10.81 3.46 -27.95
CA GLN A 601 -11.75 3.25 -29.04
C GLN A 601 -13.12 3.83 -28.68
N ASP A 602 -13.84 4.38 -29.67
CA ASP A 602 -15.20 4.91 -29.47
C ASP A 602 -16.12 3.88 -28.83
N GLU A 603 -16.93 4.29 -27.86
CA GLU A 603 -17.86 3.43 -27.12
C GLU A 603 -18.85 2.68 -28.04
N SER A 604 -19.24 3.27 -29.16
CA SER A 604 -20.10 2.63 -30.15
C SER A 604 -19.48 1.39 -30.79
N SER A 605 -18.17 1.24 -30.73
CA SER A 605 -17.39 0.14 -31.30
C SER A 605 -17.02 -0.94 -30.26
N LYS A 606 -17.34 -0.73 -28.97
CA LYS A 606 -17.06 -1.72 -27.92
C LYS A 606 -17.80 -3.04 -28.17
N MET A 607 -17.02 -4.13 -28.04
CA MET A 607 -17.56 -5.48 -28.17
C MET A 607 -18.48 -5.80 -26.98
N THR A 608 -19.64 -6.38 -27.24
CA THR A 608 -20.57 -6.83 -26.21
C THR A 608 -20.67 -8.35 -26.19
N VAL A 609 -21.27 -8.90 -25.13
CA VAL A 609 -21.52 -10.35 -25.01
C VAL A 609 -22.31 -10.90 -26.21
N GLU A 610 -23.19 -10.08 -26.78
CA GLU A 610 -24.04 -10.44 -27.92
C GLU A 610 -23.29 -10.35 -29.26
N THR A 611 -22.34 -9.40 -29.39
CA THR A 611 -21.59 -9.17 -30.63
C THR A 611 -20.31 -10.02 -30.69
N LEU A 612 -19.76 -10.49 -29.58
CA LEU A 612 -18.56 -11.31 -29.55
C LEU A 612 -18.62 -12.56 -30.43
N PRO A 613 -19.73 -13.35 -30.48
CA PRO A 613 -19.85 -14.49 -31.38
C PRO A 613 -19.84 -14.10 -32.87
N GLU A 614 -20.19 -12.86 -33.19
CA GLU A 614 -20.24 -12.32 -34.57
C GLU A 614 -18.90 -11.65 -34.98
N LEU A 615 -17.88 -11.71 -34.13
CA LEU A 615 -16.54 -11.22 -34.45
C LEU A 615 -16.03 -11.93 -35.71
N LYS A 616 -15.67 -11.14 -36.72
CA LYS A 616 -15.07 -11.60 -37.97
C LYS A 616 -13.59 -11.95 -37.73
N ILE A 617 -13.26 -13.18 -37.98
CA ILE A 617 -11.88 -13.71 -37.86
C ILE A 617 -11.27 -13.83 -39.26
N ASP A 618 -10.12 -13.23 -39.47
CA ASP A 618 -9.42 -13.20 -40.73
C ASP A 618 -8.14 -14.04 -40.69
N PRO A 619 -8.02 -15.13 -41.46
CA PRO A 619 -6.81 -15.94 -41.53
C PRO A 619 -5.60 -15.20 -42.10
N ASP A 620 -5.80 -14.22 -42.98
CA ASP A 620 -4.70 -13.55 -43.69
C ASP A 620 -4.02 -12.49 -42.80
N SER A 621 -4.77 -11.84 -41.90
CA SER A 621 -4.21 -10.94 -40.90
C SER A 621 -3.32 -11.65 -39.88
N ALA A 622 -3.60 -12.91 -39.57
CA ALA A 622 -2.80 -13.75 -38.68
C ALA A 622 -1.42 -14.11 -39.23
N MET A 623 -1.29 -14.18 -40.56
CA MET A 623 0.00 -14.47 -41.20
C MET A 623 0.95 -13.27 -41.16
N SER A 624 0.45 -12.06 -41.26
CA SER A 624 1.26 -10.84 -41.20
C SER A 624 1.84 -10.60 -39.80
N SER A 625 1.04 -10.86 -38.74
CA SER A 625 1.46 -10.71 -37.33
C SER A 625 2.54 -11.73 -36.90
N ALA A 626 2.46 -12.96 -37.42
CA ALA A 626 3.46 -14.01 -37.12
C ALA A 626 4.84 -13.72 -37.69
N MET A 627 4.94 -12.93 -38.78
CA MET A 627 6.23 -12.52 -39.37
C MET A 627 6.86 -11.30 -38.67
N SER A 628 6.07 -10.49 -37.95
CA SER A 628 6.52 -9.31 -37.21
C SER A 628 7.06 -9.62 -35.80
N GLY A 629 6.68 -10.74 -35.20
CA GLY A 629 7.00 -11.11 -33.81
C GLY A 629 8.29 -11.92 -33.58
N GLY A 630 9.12 -12.10 -34.56
CA GLY A 630 10.33 -12.93 -34.46
C GLY A 630 11.64 -12.19 -34.73
N THR A 631 12.39 -11.95 -33.64
CA THR A 631 13.83 -11.64 -33.61
C THR A 631 14.26 -10.18 -33.67
N SER A 632 14.52 -9.64 -32.49
CA SER A 632 15.59 -8.66 -32.31
C SER A 632 16.95 -9.31 -32.55
N SER A 633 17.50 -9.21 -33.72
CA SER A 633 18.96 -9.11 -34.01
C SER A 633 19.20 -8.94 -35.52
N GLY A 634 19.66 -7.78 -35.86
CA GLY A 634 20.35 -7.28 -37.02
C GLY A 634 20.43 -8.16 -38.27
N SER A 635 19.80 -7.71 -39.31
CA SER A 635 20.47 -7.40 -40.60
C SER A 635 19.40 -7.20 -41.68
N SER A 636 19.47 -6.01 -42.25
CA SER A 636 18.81 -5.64 -43.49
C SER A 636 18.99 -6.69 -44.59
N SER A 637 17.91 -7.24 -45.08
CA SER A 637 17.84 -7.70 -46.48
C SER A 637 16.38 -7.64 -46.93
N SER A 638 16.11 -6.56 -47.65
CA SER A 638 15.01 -6.48 -48.60
C SER A 638 15.09 -7.66 -49.57
N SER A 639 14.06 -8.47 -49.60
CA SER A 639 13.84 -9.32 -50.79
C SER A 639 12.37 -9.33 -51.11
N LEU A 640 12.08 -8.59 -52.15
CA LEU A 640 10.97 -8.88 -53.03
C LEU A 640 10.87 -10.38 -53.32
N SER A 641 9.76 -10.96 -52.96
CA SER A 641 9.30 -12.22 -53.54
C SER A 641 7.78 -12.19 -53.65
N ALA A 642 7.30 -11.24 -54.41
CA ALA A 642 5.97 -11.30 -54.99
C ALA A 642 6.13 -11.59 -56.46
N MET A 643 6.03 -12.85 -56.85
CA MET A 643 5.59 -13.29 -58.17
C MET A 643 5.57 -14.82 -58.21
N SER A 644 4.47 -15.39 -57.81
CA SER A 644 4.01 -16.66 -58.38
C SER A 644 2.47 -16.53 -58.46
N GLY A 645 2.03 -16.13 -59.62
CA GLY A 645 0.60 -16.06 -59.93
C GLY A 645 0.01 -17.47 -60.00
N THR A 646 -1.09 -17.63 -59.28
CA THR A 646 -2.20 -18.49 -59.67
C THR A 646 -3.44 -17.67 -59.45
N GLU A 647 -4.17 -17.45 -60.52
CA GLU A 647 -5.52 -16.92 -60.53
C GLU A 647 -6.39 -17.87 -59.71
N ASP A 648 -6.81 -17.46 -58.51
CA ASP A 648 -7.93 -18.05 -57.81
C ASP A 648 -8.87 -16.93 -57.35
N GLU A 649 -10.17 -17.14 -57.62
CA GLU A 649 -11.30 -16.25 -57.40
C GLU A 649 -11.29 -15.68 -55.98
N ASP A 650 -11.65 -14.39 -55.87
CA ASP A 650 -11.96 -13.64 -54.63
C ASP A 650 -12.94 -14.43 -53.73
N THR A 651 -12.43 -15.22 -52.83
CA THR A 651 -13.17 -15.73 -51.70
C THR A 651 -12.65 -15.03 -50.46
N ASP A 652 -13.46 -14.08 -49.90
CA ASP A 652 -13.29 -13.58 -48.55
C ASP A 652 -13.27 -14.80 -47.60
N ASN A 653 -12.06 -15.22 -47.20
CA ASN A 653 -11.83 -16.39 -46.35
C ASN A 653 -12.14 -16.12 -44.86
N SER A 654 -12.64 -14.93 -44.55
CA SER A 654 -13.01 -14.60 -43.18
C SER A 654 -14.26 -15.38 -42.75
N PHE A 655 -14.30 -15.75 -41.50
CA PHE A 655 -15.38 -16.48 -40.85
C PHE A 655 -15.76 -15.87 -39.51
N LEU A 656 -16.90 -16.22 -38.97
CA LEU A 656 -17.37 -15.71 -37.69
C LEU A 656 -16.86 -16.59 -36.55
N LEU A 657 -16.53 -15.98 -35.42
CA LEU A 657 -16.05 -16.69 -34.23
C LEU A 657 -16.99 -17.84 -33.83
N LYS A 658 -18.31 -17.67 -33.94
CA LYS A 658 -19.32 -18.72 -33.66
C LYS A 658 -19.19 -19.97 -34.52
N ASP A 659 -18.54 -19.90 -35.69
CA ASP A 659 -18.41 -21.05 -36.61
C ASP A 659 -17.34 -22.03 -36.11
N VAL A 660 -16.36 -21.52 -35.37
CA VAL A 660 -15.19 -22.27 -34.84
C VAL A 660 -15.14 -22.33 -33.33
N ALA A 661 -15.95 -21.55 -32.60
CA ALA A 661 -15.91 -21.49 -31.14
C ALA A 661 -17.32 -21.44 -30.54
N THR A 662 -17.43 -21.90 -29.31
CA THR A 662 -18.63 -21.75 -28.48
C THR A 662 -18.32 -20.79 -27.34
N VAL A 663 -19.21 -19.85 -27.08
CA VAL A 663 -19.10 -18.86 -26.00
C VAL A 663 -20.10 -19.25 -24.90
N GLU A 664 -19.61 -19.55 -23.73
CA GLU A 664 -20.41 -19.95 -22.56
C GLU A 664 -20.18 -19.01 -21.41
N LYS A 665 -21.25 -18.61 -20.71
CA LYS A 665 -21.13 -17.89 -19.45
C LYS A 665 -20.71 -18.86 -18.36
N THR A 666 -19.68 -18.53 -17.65
CA THR A 666 -19.17 -19.32 -16.52
C THR A 666 -18.78 -18.37 -15.37
N VAL A 667 -18.62 -18.93 -14.19
CA VAL A 667 -18.04 -18.20 -13.07
C VAL A 667 -16.57 -18.62 -12.97
N SER A 668 -15.67 -17.69 -13.08
CA SER A 668 -14.22 -17.91 -12.98
C SER A 668 -13.64 -17.11 -11.84
N LEU A 669 -12.68 -17.70 -11.14
CA LEU A 669 -11.86 -16.96 -10.19
C LEU A 669 -10.88 -16.07 -10.96
N ASN A 670 -10.77 -14.80 -10.59
CA ASN A 670 -9.79 -13.87 -11.16
C ASN A 670 -8.36 -14.32 -10.88
N THR A 671 -8.15 -14.95 -9.72
CA THR A 671 -6.85 -15.47 -9.31
C THR A 671 -6.93 -16.94 -8.93
N ILE A 672 -5.91 -17.72 -9.32
CA ILE A 672 -5.73 -19.10 -8.89
C ILE A 672 -4.49 -19.17 -8.00
N SER A 673 -4.71 -19.24 -6.70
CA SER A 673 -3.62 -19.40 -5.74
C SER A 673 -3.02 -20.81 -5.78
N ARG A 674 -1.70 -20.87 -5.66
CA ARG A 674 -0.97 -22.13 -5.56
C ARG A 674 0.02 -22.06 -4.41
N ASP A 675 -0.06 -23.06 -3.56
CA ASP A 675 0.92 -23.28 -2.50
C ASP A 675 1.65 -24.60 -2.78
N GLN A 676 2.99 -24.57 -2.80
CA GLN A 676 3.84 -25.73 -3.14
C GLN A 676 3.41 -26.43 -4.44
N GLN A 677 3.08 -25.66 -5.48
CA GLN A 677 2.59 -26.11 -6.80
C GLN A 677 1.20 -26.78 -6.80
N ARG A 678 0.50 -26.84 -5.68
CA ARG A 678 -0.87 -27.35 -5.59
C ARG A 678 -1.84 -26.19 -5.57
N ARG A 679 -2.96 -26.35 -6.26
CA ARG A 679 -4.05 -25.34 -6.23
C ARG A 679 -4.66 -25.30 -4.84
N CYS A 680 -4.89 -24.08 -4.32
CA CYS A 680 -5.50 -23.88 -3.01
C CYS A 680 -6.44 -22.66 -3.04
N VAL A 681 -7.38 -22.70 -2.13
CA VAL A 681 -8.27 -21.60 -1.74
C VAL A 681 -8.14 -21.42 -0.24
#